data_9a28d0afce54ee9f2bf0de1a7d7fe0f0
#
_entry.id   9a28d0afce54ee9f2bf0de1a7d7fe0f0
#
_cell.length_a   1.000
_cell.length_b   1.000
_cell.length_c   1.000
_cell.angle_alpha   90.00
_cell.angle_beta   90.00
_cell.angle_gamma   90.00
#
_symmetry.space_group_name_H-M   'P 1'
#
loop_
_entity.id
_entity.type
_entity.pdbx_description
1 polymer ?
#
loop_
_entity_poly.entity_id
_entity_poly.type
_entity_poly.pdbx_seq_one_letter_code
_entity_poly.pdbx_strand_id
1 'polypeptide(L)'
;MFKHMKRCIFTKVKFMALFLFAVLMTACTADVYEPKPDPDPKPGPDESTNGIPNDFDYSTKASHKLTVKVLDEYEGKRYYTIEVFGSDPITDPNSVFYVGGKTNSRNPFIVDLALPKTQEYIYIKKTDAQGYSTVVSLEVKEGDLLLDYTDPVITKSFLRSDSGVSDQEITRWLTPLSEKEIEKLDKKAEMEDVIELRSGMTLDKNKSYKITSGKVNNVVFPDNENYTLYIFSGATLDLASSASPLTKNSQIVVFHGGQIIGSKAVLKIDGNSQLVNMGKVDINRIETLPSPHSSIYNHTNSEITVNSMHLNGGELHNHCLVKVGTFSFDGSASGLYLNRGSSVISGNFIYGYDTKISMAEHSLFETDALNPAQTGPVSLVVEDADANQYGDGNSAKLFKVNGVLDYTSVQITGFFWSDLYTYAQSEVNYSANKNGALRVVGNKCPVNISGDCFGDINYSKDEPFTDESETPEYKPEYDKTEAYVYLFEDNWPNFGDYDMNDLVMIVSIINTTEASSEGLNAKTVYLSTSVRAVGATKSLYAFAKIQGTDKVINLLEGKEAHEFMNSEPGQIINTYNKTCEARESLIEVDVNGMSGVVNANNLNVFIVWGDPNKNKKNEVHIAGFLGTEQAATALTSDEYYRYKYNENIDNSTEEFNNMMWGLMIPKSSFDSYPREGISIMDAYPQFMNWAKSGGKDVLDWYTLGVNDLLYQGDSAKDK
;
A
#
# COMPACT_ATOMS: atom_id res chain seq x y z
N MET A 1 1.69 -24.25 -74.04
CA MET A 1 3.06 -23.80 -73.67
C MET A 1 3.14 -23.13 -72.30
N PHE A 2 2.05 -22.61 -71.79
CA PHE A 2 2.04 -21.92 -70.46
C PHE A 2 1.90 -22.80 -69.21
N LYS A 3 1.52 -24.06 -69.39
CA LYS A 3 1.29 -24.98 -68.21
C LYS A 3 2.59 -25.66 -67.68
N HIS A 4 3.63 -25.74 -68.50
CA HIS A 4 4.93 -26.34 -68.10
C HIS A 4 5.88 -25.32 -67.46
N MET A 5 5.73 -24.03 -67.74
CA MET A 5 6.61 -23.01 -67.15
C MET A 5 6.26 -22.69 -65.66
N LYS A 6 5.00 -22.85 -65.26
CA LYS A 6 4.61 -22.66 -63.82
C LYS A 6 5.10 -23.78 -62.90
N ARG A 7 5.33 -25.01 -63.40
CA ARG A 7 5.84 -26.11 -62.55
C ARG A 7 7.34 -26.02 -62.28
N CYS A 8 8.15 -25.47 -63.19
CA CYS A 8 9.57 -25.30 -62.97
C CYS A 8 9.93 -24.17 -62.02
N ILE A 9 9.14 -23.09 -61.99
CA ILE A 9 9.39 -21.97 -61.09
C ILE A 9 9.03 -22.32 -59.63
N PHE A 10 7.93 -23.08 -59.43
CA PHE A 10 7.55 -23.51 -58.09
C PHE A 10 8.49 -24.53 -57.47
N THR A 11 9.10 -25.39 -58.29
CA THR A 11 10.07 -26.40 -57.83
C THR A 11 11.42 -25.75 -57.46
N LYS A 12 11.85 -24.72 -58.19
CA LYS A 12 13.07 -23.97 -57.87
C LYS A 12 12.92 -23.10 -56.62
N VAL A 13 11.76 -22.49 -56.42
CA VAL A 13 11.49 -21.69 -55.21
C VAL A 13 11.39 -22.58 -53.97
N LYS A 14 10.78 -23.77 -54.06
CA LYS A 14 10.75 -24.73 -52.94
C LYS A 14 12.14 -25.28 -52.61
N PHE A 15 12.98 -25.51 -53.59
CA PHE A 15 14.37 -25.99 -53.35
C PHE A 15 15.24 -24.88 -52.72
N MET A 16 15.07 -23.63 -53.18
CA MET A 16 15.80 -22.50 -52.63
C MET A 16 15.32 -22.15 -51.18
N ALA A 17 14.03 -22.26 -50.90
CA ALA A 17 13.51 -22.10 -49.55
C ALA A 17 13.97 -23.24 -48.61
N LEU A 18 14.06 -24.48 -49.12
CA LEU A 18 14.57 -25.61 -48.34
C LEU A 18 16.10 -25.49 -48.10
N PHE A 19 16.84 -24.95 -49.06
CA PHE A 19 18.28 -24.72 -48.90
C PHE A 19 18.58 -23.54 -47.97
N LEU A 20 17.79 -22.46 -48.04
CA LEU A 20 17.88 -21.35 -47.07
C LEU A 20 17.51 -21.80 -45.67
N PHE A 21 16.48 -22.66 -45.53
CA PHE A 21 16.08 -23.20 -44.23
C PHE A 21 17.14 -24.18 -43.67
N ALA A 22 17.79 -24.99 -44.52
CA ALA A 22 18.88 -25.86 -44.10
C ALA A 22 20.15 -25.09 -43.71
N VAL A 23 20.47 -23.96 -44.41
CA VAL A 23 21.59 -23.09 -44.06
C VAL A 23 21.32 -22.30 -42.78
N LEU A 24 20.04 -21.87 -42.51
CA LEU A 24 19.67 -21.25 -41.26
C LEU A 24 19.67 -22.24 -40.09
N MET A 25 19.31 -23.51 -40.33
CA MET A 25 19.36 -24.54 -39.29
C MET A 25 20.79 -25.01 -38.98
N THR A 26 21.68 -25.01 -39.96
CA THR A 26 23.09 -25.29 -39.68
C THR A 26 23.83 -24.14 -39.04
N ALA A 27 23.40 -22.88 -39.28
CA ALA A 27 23.95 -21.73 -38.57
C ALA A 27 23.49 -21.67 -37.09
N CYS A 28 22.27 -22.15 -36.77
CA CYS A 28 21.81 -22.28 -35.39
C CYS A 28 22.36 -23.51 -34.66
N THR A 29 22.89 -24.53 -35.38
CA THR A 29 23.50 -25.69 -34.73
C THR A 29 25.02 -25.57 -34.58
N ALA A 30 25.63 -24.50 -35.11
CA ALA A 30 27.07 -24.23 -34.93
C ALA A 30 27.37 -23.52 -33.59
N ASP A 31 26.35 -22.97 -32.91
CA ASP A 31 26.44 -22.39 -31.57
C ASP A 31 25.71 -23.25 -30.52
N VAL A 32 25.62 -24.53 -30.67
CA VAL A 32 25.49 -25.42 -29.54
C VAL A 32 26.79 -25.31 -28.77
N TYR A 33 26.83 -24.45 -27.80
CA TYR A 33 27.80 -24.46 -26.72
C TYR A 33 27.84 -25.89 -26.19
N GLU A 34 28.78 -26.70 -26.71
CA GLU A 34 29.24 -27.86 -25.97
C GLU A 34 29.78 -27.26 -24.68
N PRO A 35 29.17 -27.54 -23.50
CA PRO A 35 29.78 -27.12 -22.25
C PRO A 35 31.19 -27.69 -22.32
N LYS A 36 32.19 -26.83 -22.44
CA LYS A 36 33.57 -27.22 -22.09
C LYS A 36 33.41 -27.97 -20.79
N PRO A 37 34.04 -29.17 -20.66
CA PRO A 37 34.06 -29.81 -19.32
C PRO A 37 34.39 -28.71 -18.34
N ASP A 38 33.56 -28.54 -17.36
CA ASP A 38 33.72 -27.49 -16.35
C ASP A 38 35.19 -27.37 -16.10
N PRO A 39 35.80 -26.19 -16.31
CA PRO A 39 37.14 -25.99 -15.81
C PRO A 39 37.01 -26.39 -14.34
N ASP A 40 37.88 -27.33 -13.92
CA ASP A 40 37.92 -27.86 -12.55
C ASP A 40 37.25 -26.85 -11.59
N PRO A 41 36.25 -27.25 -10.77
CA PRO A 41 35.42 -26.32 -10.01
C PRO A 41 36.38 -25.25 -9.52
N LYS A 42 36.16 -23.99 -9.97
CA LYS A 42 36.95 -22.86 -9.46
C LYS A 42 37.00 -23.09 -7.99
N PRO A 43 38.17 -23.19 -7.35
CA PRO A 43 38.23 -23.34 -5.90
C PRO A 43 37.18 -22.40 -5.36
N GLY A 44 36.23 -22.94 -4.60
CA GLY A 44 35.09 -22.18 -4.08
C GLY A 44 35.65 -20.90 -3.51
N PRO A 45 34.98 -19.76 -3.55
CA PRO A 45 35.53 -18.45 -3.24
C PRO A 45 36.51 -18.63 -2.10
N ASP A 46 37.81 -18.36 -2.36
CA ASP A 46 38.87 -18.63 -1.41
C ASP A 46 38.37 -18.08 -0.09
N GLU A 47 38.06 -18.96 0.87
CA GLU A 47 37.58 -18.54 2.17
C GLU A 47 38.65 -17.59 2.67
N SER A 48 38.33 -16.31 2.73
CA SER A 48 39.26 -15.35 3.31
C SER A 48 39.58 -15.85 4.73
N THR A 49 40.81 -15.69 5.15
CA THR A 49 41.30 -16.19 6.44
C THR A 49 40.42 -15.75 7.64
N ASN A 50 39.66 -14.64 7.49
CA ASN A 50 38.72 -14.16 8.50
C ASN A 50 37.25 -14.49 8.20
N GLY A 51 36.94 -15.20 7.13
CA GLY A 51 35.60 -15.64 6.75
C GLY A 51 34.76 -14.61 5.98
N ILE A 52 35.28 -13.41 5.67
CA ILE A 52 34.57 -12.42 4.83
C ILE A 52 34.80 -12.79 3.34
N PRO A 53 33.74 -13.00 2.54
CA PRO A 53 33.87 -13.34 1.12
C PRO A 53 34.66 -12.29 0.33
N ASN A 54 35.48 -12.73 -0.60
CA ASN A 54 36.32 -11.84 -1.42
C ASN A 54 35.52 -10.94 -2.35
N ASP A 55 34.30 -11.31 -2.69
CA ASP A 55 33.38 -10.59 -3.56
C ASP A 55 32.30 -9.78 -2.80
N PHE A 56 32.39 -9.73 -1.47
CA PHE A 56 31.41 -9.01 -0.65
C PHE A 56 31.59 -7.49 -0.81
N ASP A 57 30.54 -6.80 -1.27
CA ASP A 57 30.57 -5.38 -1.62
C ASP A 57 30.16 -4.43 -0.48
N TYR A 58 29.90 -4.96 0.71
CA TYR A 58 29.42 -4.17 1.88
C TYR A 58 28.16 -3.33 1.60
N SER A 59 27.40 -3.67 0.58
CA SER A 59 26.20 -2.93 0.22
C SER A 59 25.07 -3.21 1.20
N THR A 60 24.51 -2.13 1.75
CA THR A 60 23.29 -2.16 2.59
C THR A 60 22.03 -1.92 1.75
N LYS A 61 22.17 -1.76 0.43
CA LYS A 61 21.08 -1.49 -0.52
C LYS A 61 20.98 -2.59 -1.58
N ALA A 62 19.80 -2.69 -2.19
CA ALA A 62 19.53 -3.52 -3.35
C ALA A 62 18.97 -2.66 -4.50
N SER A 63 19.30 -3.06 -5.73
CA SER A 63 18.79 -2.40 -6.94
C SER A 63 17.55 -3.10 -7.44
N HIS A 64 16.49 -2.34 -7.71
CA HIS A 64 15.24 -2.83 -8.26
C HIS A 64 14.77 -1.92 -9.39
N LYS A 65 14.28 -2.49 -10.46
CA LYS A 65 13.56 -1.74 -11.48
C LYS A 65 12.07 -1.84 -11.17
N LEU A 66 11.45 -0.72 -10.81
CA LEU A 66 10.01 -0.66 -10.58
C LEU A 66 9.28 -0.28 -11.86
N THR A 67 8.26 -1.05 -12.20
CA THR A 67 7.30 -0.71 -13.27
C THR A 67 5.92 -0.61 -12.68
N VAL A 68 5.24 0.53 -12.88
CA VAL A 68 3.83 0.73 -12.51
C VAL A 68 3.03 0.97 -13.78
N LYS A 69 2.08 0.08 -14.08
CA LYS A 69 1.13 0.24 -15.18
C LYS A 69 -0.21 0.65 -14.63
N VAL A 70 -0.81 1.69 -15.18
CA VAL A 70 -2.14 2.18 -14.76
C VAL A 70 -3.19 1.76 -15.77
N LEU A 71 -4.38 1.44 -15.25
CA LEU A 71 -5.58 1.27 -16.04
C LEU A 71 -6.33 2.60 -16.06
N ASP A 72 -6.82 3.04 -17.19
CA ASP A 72 -7.75 4.14 -17.30
C ASP A 72 -8.70 3.97 -18.49
N GLU A 73 -9.91 4.47 -18.33
CA GLU A 73 -10.96 4.47 -19.36
C GLU A 73 -10.77 5.57 -20.43
N TYR A 74 -9.75 6.43 -20.27
CA TYR A 74 -9.53 7.61 -21.13
C TYR A 74 -8.48 7.37 -22.21
N GLU A 75 -8.11 6.11 -22.44
CA GLU A 75 -7.17 5.72 -23.50
C GLU A 75 -5.81 6.44 -23.44
N GLY A 76 -5.31 6.70 -22.23
CA GLY A 76 -4.02 7.37 -22.01
C GLY A 76 -4.06 8.89 -22.18
N LYS A 77 -5.23 9.50 -22.27
CA LYS A 77 -5.37 10.97 -22.33
C LYS A 77 -5.23 11.63 -20.97
N ARG A 78 -5.42 10.88 -19.88
CA ARG A 78 -5.24 11.35 -18.51
C ARG A 78 -3.92 10.90 -17.93
N TYR A 79 -3.32 11.78 -17.13
CA TYR A 79 -2.10 11.49 -16.39
C TYR A 79 -2.41 11.27 -14.91
N TYR A 80 -1.69 10.31 -14.35
CA TYR A 80 -1.67 10.00 -12.92
C TYR A 80 -0.29 10.35 -12.37
N THR A 81 -0.24 10.91 -11.17
CA THR A 81 1.03 11.09 -10.45
C THR A 81 1.29 9.82 -9.66
N ILE A 82 2.46 9.23 -9.82
CA ILE A 82 2.95 8.11 -9.03
C ILE A 82 4.04 8.64 -8.10
N GLU A 83 3.93 8.31 -6.83
CA GLU A 83 4.91 8.63 -5.80
C GLU A 83 5.26 7.36 -5.03
N VAL A 84 6.55 7.10 -4.79
CA VAL A 84 7.06 5.89 -4.13
C VAL A 84 7.67 6.25 -2.79
N PHE A 85 7.24 5.55 -1.73
CA PHE A 85 7.62 5.82 -0.36
C PHE A 85 8.15 4.57 0.34
N GLY A 86 8.97 4.76 1.38
CA GLY A 86 9.51 3.69 2.22
C GLY A 86 8.55 3.18 3.30
N SER A 87 7.57 3.98 3.68
CA SER A 87 6.48 3.64 4.60
C SER A 87 5.18 4.26 4.09
N ASP A 88 4.06 3.91 4.69
CA ASP A 88 2.76 4.44 4.28
C ASP A 88 2.70 5.98 4.49
N PRO A 89 2.70 6.80 3.42
CA PRO A 89 2.73 8.26 3.52
C PRO A 89 1.46 8.86 4.13
N ILE A 90 0.41 8.05 4.31
CA ILE A 90 -0.83 8.48 4.94
C ILE A 90 -0.72 8.40 6.46
N THR A 91 -0.08 7.36 6.96
CA THR A 91 0.03 7.08 8.40
C THR A 91 1.35 7.51 9.01
N ASP A 92 2.39 7.64 8.21
CA ASP A 92 3.72 8.07 8.62
C ASP A 92 4.08 9.42 7.96
N PRO A 93 3.97 10.55 8.68
CA PRO A 93 4.34 11.86 8.15
C PRO A 93 5.84 12.00 7.85
N ASN A 94 6.67 11.09 8.38
CA ASN A 94 8.11 11.04 8.13
C ASN A 94 8.48 9.99 7.07
N SER A 95 7.50 9.47 6.34
CA SER A 95 7.74 8.49 5.28
C SER A 95 8.78 9.00 4.29
N VAL A 96 9.79 8.17 4.04
CA VAL A 96 10.86 8.51 3.10
C VAL A 96 10.31 8.47 1.68
N PHE A 97 10.31 9.60 1.00
CA PHE A 97 9.98 9.68 -0.41
C PHE A 97 11.19 9.25 -1.23
N TYR A 98 11.02 8.28 -2.12
CA TYR A 98 12.09 7.82 -3.01
C TYR A 98 12.06 8.54 -4.35
N VAL A 99 10.93 8.50 -5.04
CA VAL A 99 10.79 9.06 -6.39
C VAL A 99 9.33 9.25 -6.75
N GLY A 100 9.05 10.23 -7.62
CA GLY A 100 7.73 10.44 -8.18
C GLY A 100 7.75 10.90 -9.63
N GLY A 101 6.64 10.74 -10.33
CA GLY A 101 6.48 11.18 -11.69
C GLY A 101 5.09 10.93 -12.24
N LYS A 102 4.87 11.33 -13.50
CA LYS A 102 3.60 11.16 -14.20
C LYS A 102 3.59 9.91 -15.07
N THR A 103 2.44 9.28 -15.16
CA THR A 103 2.19 8.12 -16.02
C THR A 103 0.80 8.17 -16.60
N ASN A 104 0.54 7.39 -17.64
CA ASN A 104 -0.81 7.12 -18.16
C ASN A 104 -0.90 5.67 -18.64
N SER A 105 -2.06 5.23 -19.12
CA SER A 105 -2.23 3.85 -19.58
C SER A 105 -1.39 3.47 -20.80
N ARG A 106 -0.84 4.43 -21.55
CA ARG A 106 0.05 4.19 -22.68
C ARG A 106 1.53 4.19 -22.30
N ASN A 107 1.90 4.96 -21.27
CA ASN A 107 3.28 5.18 -20.86
C ASN A 107 3.43 4.77 -19.38
N PRO A 108 3.84 3.53 -19.08
CA PRO A 108 4.03 3.08 -17.71
C PRO A 108 5.09 3.90 -16.98
N PHE A 109 4.94 4.02 -15.67
CA PHE A 109 5.98 4.58 -14.81
C PHE A 109 7.08 3.54 -14.61
N ILE A 110 8.30 3.84 -15.06
CA ILE A 110 9.45 2.94 -14.96
C ILE A 110 10.60 3.69 -14.30
N VAL A 111 11.17 3.12 -13.25
CA VAL A 111 12.26 3.74 -12.48
C VAL A 111 13.17 2.70 -11.85
N ASP A 112 14.48 3.01 -11.78
CA ASP A 112 15.45 2.23 -11.03
C ASP A 112 15.53 2.77 -9.59
N LEU A 113 15.29 1.89 -8.61
CA LEU A 113 15.30 2.20 -7.19
C LEU A 113 16.53 1.60 -6.51
N ALA A 114 17.13 2.34 -5.59
CA ALA A 114 18.10 1.85 -4.63
C ALA A 114 17.44 1.74 -3.27
N LEU A 115 16.94 0.56 -2.91
CA LEU A 115 16.23 0.34 -1.66
C LEU A 115 17.16 -0.25 -0.58
N PRO A 116 17.00 0.11 0.70
CA PRO A 116 17.64 -0.61 1.79
C PRO A 116 17.35 -2.12 1.71
N LYS A 117 18.35 -2.98 1.95
CA LYS A 117 18.13 -4.44 1.97
C LYS A 117 17.15 -4.89 3.06
N THR A 118 16.90 -4.05 4.05
CA THR A 118 15.90 -4.24 5.10
C THR A 118 14.49 -3.81 4.71
N GLN A 119 14.31 -3.21 3.52
CA GLN A 119 13.01 -2.74 3.06
C GLN A 119 12.15 -3.92 2.60
N GLU A 120 11.16 -4.28 3.39
CA GLU A 120 10.25 -5.38 3.07
C GLU A 120 9.11 -4.93 2.13
N TYR A 121 8.66 -3.68 2.24
CA TYR A 121 7.57 -3.12 1.45
C TYR A 121 7.90 -1.71 1.00
N ILE A 122 7.52 -1.35 -0.22
CA ILE A 122 7.41 0.04 -0.67
C ILE A 122 5.94 0.40 -0.82
N TYR A 123 5.64 1.69 -0.70
CA TYR A 123 4.28 2.22 -0.78
C TYR A 123 4.18 3.11 -2.00
N ILE A 124 3.24 2.79 -2.87
CA ILE A 124 3.04 3.48 -4.14
C ILE A 124 1.75 4.28 -4.06
N LYS A 125 1.87 5.59 -4.05
CA LYS A 125 0.74 6.51 -4.07
C LYS A 125 0.47 6.92 -5.50
N LYS A 126 -0.74 6.62 -5.98
CA LYS A 126 -1.26 7.06 -7.28
C LYS A 126 -2.26 8.17 -7.05
N THR A 127 -2.05 9.32 -7.68
CA THR A 127 -2.96 10.47 -7.61
C THR A 127 -3.48 10.80 -9.01
N ASP A 128 -4.78 10.94 -9.15
CA ASP A 128 -5.40 11.34 -10.41
C ASP A 128 -5.38 12.87 -10.63
N ALA A 129 -5.88 13.31 -11.78
CA ALA A 129 -5.91 14.73 -12.14
C ALA A 129 -6.83 15.58 -11.23
N GLN A 130 -7.76 14.96 -10.53
CA GLN A 130 -8.66 15.62 -9.57
C GLN A 130 -8.05 15.69 -8.17
N GLY A 131 -6.87 15.09 -7.95
CA GLY A 131 -6.19 15.05 -6.67
C GLY A 131 -6.59 13.88 -5.76
N TYR A 132 -7.36 12.90 -6.28
CA TYR A 132 -7.67 11.69 -5.51
C TYR A 132 -6.47 10.76 -5.51
N SER A 133 -6.10 10.32 -4.32
CA SER A 133 -4.93 9.46 -4.13
C SER A 133 -5.30 8.08 -3.61
N THR A 134 -4.64 7.07 -4.16
CA THR A 134 -4.63 5.71 -3.62
C THR A 134 -3.22 5.32 -3.25
N VAL A 135 -3.04 4.59 -2.14
CA VAL A 135 -1.74 4.08 -1.72
C VAL A 135 -1.76 2.56 -1.71
N VAL A 136 -0.75 1.94 -2.30
CA VAL A 136 -0.59 0.48 -2.39
C VAL A 136 0.75 0.09 -1.79
N SER A 137 0.76 -0.91 -0.92
CA SER A 137 1.99 -1.56 -0.49
C SER A 137 2.40 -2.62 -1.50
N LEU A 138 3.66 -2.61 -1.91
CA LEU A 138 4.26 -3.61 -2.77
C LEU A 138 5.41 -4.29 -2.02
N GLU A 139 5.35 -5.61 -1.87
CA GLU A 139 6.42 -6.39 -1.25
C GLU A 139 7.70 -6.32 -2.10
N VAL A 140 8.81 -5.99 -1.46
CA VAL A 140 10.11 -5.93 -2.11
C VAL A 140 10.68 -7.35 -2.19
N LYS A 141 10.77 -7.87 -3.42
CA LYS A 141 11.32 -9.19 -3.73
C LYS A 141 12.60 -9.03 -4.54
N GLU A 142 13.41 -10.07 -4.56
CA GLU A 142 14.59 -10.12 -5.42
C GLU A 142 14.19 -9.93 -6.90
N GLY A 143 14.91 -9.07 -7.63
CA GLY A 143 14.65 -8.74 -9.02
C GLY A 143 13.77 -7.50 -9.25
N ASP A 144 13.12 -7.46 -10.42
CA ASP A 144 12.28 -6.34 -10.84
C ASP A 144 10.92 -6.35 -10.11
N LEU A 145 10.44 -5.16 -9.76
CA LEU A 145 9.17 -4.95 -9.09
C LEU A 145 8.11 -4.50 -10.11
N LEU A 146 6.96 -5.13 -10.09
CA LEU A 146 5.86 -4.81 -10.99
C LEU A 146 4.58 -4.55 -10.20
N LEU A 147 3.99 -3.39 -10.42
CA LEU A 147 2.64 -3.07 -10.01
C LEU A 147 1.79 -2.86 -11.26
N ASP A 148 0.97 -3.85 -11.59
CA ASP A 148 0.16 -3.84 -12.80
C ASP A 148 -1.32 -3.74 -12.47
N TYR A 149 -1.86 -2.53 -12.58
CA TYR A 149 -3.28 -2.28 -12.40
C TYR A 149 -4.15 -2.87 -13.53
N THR A 150 -3.54 -3.42 -14.58
CA THR A 150 -4.26 -4.04 -15.70
C THR A 150 -4.34 -5.57 -15.59
N ASP A 151 -3.60 -6.19 -14.65
CA ASP A 151 -3.54 -7.65 -14.48
C ASP A 151 -4.47 -8.13 -13.34
N PRO A 152 -5.57 -8.83 -13.66
CA PRO A 152 -6.48 -9.36 -12.66
C PRO A 152 -5.90 -10.44 -11.73
N VAL A 153 -4.77 -11.06 -12.09
CA VAL A 153 -4.16 -12.13 -11.29
C VAL A 153 -3.27 -11.58 -10.18
N ILE A 154 -2.52 -10.52 -10.46
CA ILE A 154 -1.59 -9.91 -9.51
C ILE A 154 -2.34 -9.29 -8.33
N THR A 155 -3.50 -8.68 -8.58
CA THR A 155 -4.34 -8.11 -7.54
C THR A 155 -4.94 -9.13 -6.58
N LYS A 156 -5.18 -10.35 -6.99
CA LYS A 156 -5.67 -11.40 -6.08
C LYS A 156 -4.66 -11.80 -5.00
N SER A 157 -3.36 -11.65 -5.25
CA SER A 157 -2.31 -12.03 -4.29
C SER A 157 -2.09 -11.00 -3.18
N PHE A 158 -2.46 -9.74 -3.39
CA PHE A 158 -2.30 -8.65 -2.42
C PHE A 158 -3.51 -8.44 -1.50
N LEU A 159 -4.63 -9.12 -1.77
CA LEU A 159 -5.93 -8.89 -1.14
C LEU A 159 -6.22 -9.72 0.12
N ARG A 160 -5.25 -10.46 0.65
CA ARG A 160 -5.46 -11.21 1.88
C ARG A 160 -4.80 -10.55 3.07
N SER A 161 -5.49 -9.61 3.71
CA SER A 161 -5.36 -9.44 5.16
C SER A 161 -6.35 -10.38 5.84
N ASP A 162 -5.88 -11.10 6.86
CA ASP A 162 -6.63 -12.04 7.68
C ASP A 162 -7.84 -11.38 8.39
N SER A 163 -8.93 -11.15 7.67
CA SER A 163 -10.23 -11.01 8.32
C SER A 163 -10.77 -12.42 8.49
N GLY A 164 -10.73 -13.00 9.67
CA GLY A 164 -11.07 -14.41 9.95
C GLY A 164 -12.48 -14.88 9.56
N VAL A 165 -13.08 -14.31 8.53
CA VAL A 165 -14.38 -14.67 7.93
C VAL A 165 -14.10 -15.35 6.59
N SER A 166 -14.60 -16.54 6.37
CA SER A 166 -14.40 -17.29 5.13
C SER A 166 -15.15 -16.65 3.96
N ASP A 167 -14.56 -16.68 2.76
CA ASP A 167 -15.18 -16.20 1.50
C ASP A 167 -16.59 -16.80 1.26
N GLN A 168 -16.85 -17.99 1.79
CA GLN A 168 -18.15 -18.64 1.72
C GLN A 168 -19.21 -17.99 2.62
N GLU A 169 -18.82 -17.46 3.77
CA GLU A 169 -19.74 -16.76 4.67
C GLU A 169 -20.13 -15.39 4.11
N ILE A 170 -19.17 -14.61 3.62
CA ILE A 170 -19.42 -13.30 3.00
C ILE A 170 -20.35 -13.47 1.79
N THR A 171 -20.07 -14.42 0.92
CA THR A 171 -20.91 -14.72 -0.25
C THR A 171 -22.34 -15.10 0.15
N ARG A 172 -22.51 -15.87 1.23
CA ARG A 172 -23.82 -16.24 1.72
C ARG A 172 -24.64 -15.05 2.20
N TRP A 173 -24.01 -14.08 2.86
CA TRP A 173 -24.70 -12.92 3.42
C TRP A 173 -25.10 -11.87 2.38
N LEU A 174 -24.33 -11.79 1.29
CA LEU A 174 -24.59 -10.86 0.20
C LEU A 174 -25.41 -11.43 -0.95
N THR A 175 -25.72 -12.73 -0.93
CA THR A 175 -26.53 -13.37 -1.96
C THR A 175 -28.02 -13.18 -1.63
N PRO A 176 -28.84 -12.60 -2.51
CA PRO A 176 -30.28 -12.52 -2.30
C PRO A 176 -30.90 -13.93 -2.27
N LEU A 177 -32.06 -14.04 -1.60
CA LEU A 177 -32.83 -15.28 -1.67
C LEU A 177 -33.09 -15.66 -3.13
N SER A 178 -32.74 -16.86 -3.50
CA SER A 178 -32.97 -17.36 -4.85
C SER A 178 -34.49 -17.55 -5.10
N GLU A 179 -34.88 -17.49 -6.37
CA GLU A 179 -36.26 -17.73 -6.77
C GLU A 179 -36.81 -19.07 -6.21
N LYS A 180 -35.95 -20.10 -6.11
CA LYS A 180 -36.32 -21.41 -5.50
C LYS A 180 -36.58 -21.32 -3.99
N GLU A 181 -35.89 -20.44 -3.29
CA GLU A 181 -36.13 -20.23 -1.87
C GLU A 181 -37.39 -19.41 -1.64
N ILE A 182 -37.65 -18.41 -2.47
CA ILE A 182 -38.90 -17.64 -2.48
C ILE A 182 -40.08 -18.57 -2.80
N GLU A 183 -39.95 -19.39 -3.83
CA GLU A 183 -40.98 -20.39 -4.21
C GLU A 183 -41.26 -21.39 -3.08
N LYS A 184 -40.25 -21.79 -2.30
CA LYS A 184 -40.46 -22.65 -1.11
C LYS A 184 -41.23 -21.92 -0.01
N LEU A 185 -40.98 -20.62 0.20
CA LEU A 185 -41.75 -19.82 1.16
C LEU A 185 -43.19 -19.66 0.70
N ASP A 186 -43.41 -19.41 -0.57
CA ASP A 186 -44.73 -19.29 -1.19
C ASP A 186 -45.55 -20.62 -1.06
N LYS A 187 -44.94 -21.73 -1.44
CA LYS A 187 -45.54 -23.05 -1.28
C LYS A 187 -45.88 -23.37 0.17
N LYS A 188 -45.02 -23.00 1.13
CA LYS A 188 -45.32 -23.18 2.55
C LYS A 188 -46.51 -22.33 3.01
N ALA A 189 -46.63 -21.11 2.49
CA ALA A 189 -47.73 -20.21 2.81
C ALA A 189 -49.08 -20.66 2.25
N GLU A 190 -49.06 -21.45 1.18
CA GLU A 190 -50.27 -22.01 0.55
C GLU A 190 -50.74 -23.35 1.14
N MET A 191 -50.00 -23.94 2.08
CA MET A 191 -50.41 -25.22 2.69
C MET A 191 -51.78 -25.12 3.41
N GLU A 192 -52.52 -26.20 3.47
CA GLU A 192 -53.88 -26.23 4.04
C GLU A 192 -53.92 -25.96 5.53
N ASP A 193 -52.85 -26.18 6.27
CA ASP A 193 -52.73 -25.89 7.71
C ASP A 193 -52.37 -24.45 8.06
N VAL A 194 -52.14 -23.59 7.05
CA VAL A 194 -51.87 -22.16 7.25
C VAL A 194 -53.19 -21.40 7.45
N ILE A 195 -53.33 -20.82 8.62
CA ILE A 195 -54.58 -20.17 9.08
C ILE A 195 -54.69 -18.76 8.50
N GLU A 196 -55.85 -18.40 7.93
CA GLU A 196 -56.12 -17.01 7.51
C GLU A 196 -56.26 -16.12 8.75
N LEU A 197 -55.38 -15.13 8.86
CA LEU A 197 -55.35 -14.20 9.98
C LEU A 197 -56.39 -13.10 9.82
N ARG A 198 -57.15 -12.81 10.87
CA ARG A 198 -58.16 -11.76 10.91
C ARG A 198 -57.89 -10.77 12.03
N SER A 199 -58.40 -9.55 11.90
CA SER A 199 -58.29 -8.54 12.93
C SER A 199 -58.82 -9.04 14.29
N GLY A 200 -58.07 -8.73 15.37
CA GLY A 200 -58.40 -9.14 16.71
C GLY A 200 -58.02 -10.56 17.11
N MET A 201 -57.42 -11.36 16.20
CA MET A 201 -56.96 -12.71 16.53
C MET A 201 -55.70 -12.68 17.38
N THR A 202 -55.57 -13.70 18.24
CA THR A 202 -54.35 -14.06 18.93
C THR A 202 -53.64 -15.17 18.14
N LEU A 203 -52.34 -15.02 17.94
CA LEU A 203 -51.53 -16.09 17.28
C LEU A 203 -51.23 -17.17 18.30
N ASP A 204 -51.42 -18.44 17.89
CA ASP A 204 -51.02 -19.60 18.68
C ASP A 204 -49.59 -20.01 18.36
N LYS A 205 -48.96 -20.65 19.35
CA LYS A 205 -47.61 -21.19 19.16
C LYS A 205 -47.60 -22.36 18.14
N ASN A 206 -46.45 -22.49 17.46
CA ASN A 206 -46.20 -23.52 16.46
C ASN A 206 -47.23 -23.53 15.31
N LYS A 207 -47.84 -22.40 15.01
CA LYS A 207 -48.79 -22.23 13.93
C LYS A 207 -48.28 -21.31 12.88
N SER A 208 -48.78 -21.48 11.66
CA SER A 208 -48.52 -20.58 10.55
C SER A 208 -49.79 -19.84 10.17
N TYR A 209 -49.64 -18.57 9.87
CA TYR A 209 -50.72 -17.66 9.54
C TYR A 209 -50.46 -16.95 8.22
N LYS A 210 -51.52 -16.56 7.51
CA LYS A 210 -51.42 -15.74 6.31
C LYS A 210 -52.47 -14.62 6.32
N ILE A 211 -52.11 -13.53 5.65
CA ILE A 211 -53.02 -12.44 5.28
C ILE A 211 -52.99 -12.37 3.76
N THR A 212 -54.08 -12.76 3.13
CA THR A 212 -54.15 -12.86 1.66
C THR A 212 -54.62 -11.57 1.01
N SER A 213 -55.35 -10.73 1.71
CA SER A 213 -55.80 -9.43 1.18
C SER A 213 -56.33 -8.52 2.28
N GLY A 214 -56.41 -7.21 1.98
CA GLY A 214 -56.98 -6.21 2.86
C GLY A 214 -56.13 -5.90 4.07
N LYS A 215 -56.74 -5.17 5.05
CA LYS A 215 -56.03 -4.68 6.23
C LYS A 215 -56.43 -5.49 7.46
N VAL A 216 -55.44 -6.07 8.13
CA VAL A 216 -55.59 -6.77 9.41
C VAL A 216 -54.96 -5.99 10.53
N ASN A 217 -55.67 -5.78 11.62
CA ASN A 217 -55.21 -4.98 12.79
C ASN A 217 -55.60 -5.64 14.11
N ASN A 218 -55.07 -5.09 15.20
CA ASN A 218 -55.33 -5.58 16.58
C ASN A 218 -54.98 -7.06 16.79
N VAL A 219 -53.92 -7.51 16.13
CA VAL A 219 -53.38 -8.86 16.27
C VAL A 219 -52.62 -8.96 17.58
N VAL A 220 -52.88 -10.00 18.36
CA VAL A 220 -52.11 -10.26 19.58
C VAL A 220 -51.05 -11.29 19.32
N PHE A 221 -49.80 -10.90 19.50
CA PHE A 221 -48.63 -11.73 19.35
C PHE A 221 -48.26 -12.37 20.68
N PRO A 222 -48.08 -13.71 20.73
CA PRO A 222 -47.72 -14.38 21.98
C PRO A 222 -46.27 -14.12 22.35
N ASP A 223 -46.02 -13.93 23.63
CA ASP A 223 -44.66 -13.85 24.15
C ASP A 223 -44.01 -15.24 24.14
N ASN A 224 -42.74 -15.30 23.69
CA ASN A 224 -41.91 -16.50 23.72
C ASN A 224 -42.44 -17.71 22.94
N GLU A 225 -43.20 -17.52 21.88
CA GLU A 225 -43.78 -18.60 21.08
C GLU A 225 -43.29 -18.57 19.64
N ASN A 226 -43.16 -19.79 19.06
CA ASN A 226 -42.75 -19.96 17.66
C ASN A 226 -44.00 -19.86 16.76
N TYR A 227 -43.98 -18.95 15.77
CA TYR A 227 -45.02 -18.80 14.75
C TYR A 227 -44.45 -18.30 13.44
N THR A 228 -45.15 -18.52 12.34
CA THR A 228 -44.81 -17.93 11.04
C THR A 228 -46.01 -17.14 10.51
N LEU A 229 -45.75 -15.95 10.00
CA LEU A 229 -46.78 -15.08 9.43
C LEU A 229 -46.40 -14.68 8.00
N TYR A 230 -47.29 -14.96 7.06
CA TYR A 230 -47.13 -14.60 5.64
C TYR A 230 -48.08 -13.47 5.27
N ILE A 231 -47.56 -12.42 4.60
CA ILE A 231 -48.32 -11.24 4.17
C ILE A 231 -48.22 -11.14 2.66
N PHE A 232 -49.32 -11.43 1.98
CA PHE A 232 -49.37 -11.50 0.51
C PHE A 232 -49.56 -10.13 -0.14
N SER A 233 -49.45 -10.07 -1.47
CA SER A 233 -49.69 -8.90 -2.28
C SER A 233 -51.09 -8.31 -2.03
N GLY A 234 -51.18 -7.02 -1.85
CA GLY A 234 -52.43 -6.32 -1.52
C GLY A 234 -52.89 -6.48 -0.07
N ALA A 235 -52.18 -7.25 0.75
CA ALA A 235 -52.44 -7.39 2.18
C ALA A 235 -51.63 -6.39 3.03
N THR A 236 -52.21 -5.94 4.12
CA THR A 236 -51.57 -5.04 5.08
C THR A 236 -51.76 -5.54 6.51
N LEU A 237 -50.64 -5.71 7.21
CA LEU A 237 -50.66 -5.87 8.66
C LEU A 237 -50.46 -4.52 9.33
N ASP A 238 -51.44 -4.06 10.09
CA ASP A 238 -51.35 -2.83 10.87
C ASP A 238 -51.08 -3.17 12.35
N LEU A 239 -49.86 -2.94 12.78
CA LEU A 239 -49.42 -3.18 14.14
C LEU A 239 -49.90 -2.13 15.12
N ALA A 240 -50.45 -1.03 14.64
CA ALA A 240 -50.95 0.09 15.45
C ALA A 240 -49.91 0.63 16.46
N SER A 241 -50.13 0.40 17.73
CA SER A 241 -49.24 0.85 18.81
C SER A 241 -48.64 -0.31 19.61
N SER A 242 -48.77 -1.55 19.11
CA SER A 242 -48.35 -2.74 19.86
C SER A 242 -46.84 -3.00 19.72
N ALA A 243 -46.21 -3.51 20.77
CA ALA A 243 -44.94 -4.20 20.66
C ALA A 243 -45.22 -5.63 20.18
N SER A 244 -44.62 -6.02 19.09
CA SER A 244 -44.81 -7.35 18.47
C SER A 244 -43.52 -8.15 18.55
N PRO A 245 -43.37 -9.03 19.52
CA PRO A 245 -42.15 -9.85 19.63
C PRO A 245 -42.13 -10.99 18.59
N LEU A 246 -41.04 -11.08 17.86
CA LEU A 246 -40.65 -12.27 17.07
C LEU A 246 -39.64 -13.03 17.91
N THR A 247 -40.02 -14.14 18.48
CA THR A 247 -39.20 -14.90 19.42
C THR A 247 -39.12 -16.37 19.07
N LYS A 248 -38.05 -17.05 19.48
CA LYS A 248 -37.89 -18.50 19.42
C LYS A 248 -38.20 -19.09 18.03
N ASN A 249 -37.43 -18.74 17.02
CA ASN A 249 -37.58 -19.22 15.64
C ASN A 249 -38.87 -18.75 14.94
N SER A 250 -39.46 -17.64 15.35
CA SER A 250 -40.58 -17.02 14.66
C SER A 250 -40.16 -16.35 13.38
N GLN A 251 -41.05 -16.28 12.40
CA GLN A 251 -40.75 -15.63 11.12
C GLN A 251 -41.92 -14.79 10.63
N ILE A 252 -41.65 -13.60 10.13
CA ILE A 252 -42.58 -12.81 9.33
C ILE A 252 -42.03 -12.74 7.91
N VAL A 253 -42.82 -13.09 6.92
CA VAL A 253 -42.52 -13.00 5.50
C VAL A 253 -43.50 -12.06 4.84
N VAL A 254 -42.99 -10.95 4.33
CA VAL A 254 -43.77 -9.96 3.57
C VAL A 254 -43.47 -10.19 2.10
N PHE A 255 -44.39 -10.73 1.37
CA PHE A 255 -44.27 -10.95 -0.07
C PHE A 255 -44.39 -9.66 -0.85
N HIS A 256 -44.00 -9.68 -2.13
CA HIS A 256 -44.06 -8.52 -3.01
C HIS A 256 -45.48 -7.93 -3.05
N GLY A 257 -45.60 -6.62 -2.81
CA GLY A 257 -46.89 -5.93 -2.71
C GLY A 257 -47.60 -6.08 -1.36
N GLY A 258 -47.07 -6.87 -0.41
CA GLY A 258 -47.51 -6.94 0.98
C GLY A 258 -46.92 -5.79 1.81
N GLN A 259 -47.57 -5.45 2.92
CA GLN A 259 -47.15 -4.33 3.76
C GLN A 259 -47.28 -4.61 5.27
N ILE A 260 -46.33 -4.09 6.04
CA ILE A 260 -46.48 -3.89 7.48
C ILE A 260 -46.44 -2.39 7.75
N ILE A 261 -47.44 -1.90 8.47
CA ILE A 261 -47.51 -0.48 8.86
C ILE A 261 -47.73 -0.31 10.36
N GLY A 262 -47.36 0.86 10.91
CA GLY A 262 -47.61 1.17 12.30
C GLY A 262 -46.73 2.31 12.83
N SER A 263 -47.19 3.54 12.77
CA SER A 263 -46.43 4.75 13.17
C SER A 263 -45.99 4.78 14.64
N LYS A 264 -46.49 3.89 15.49
CA LYS A 264 -46.10 3.73 16.89
C LYS A 264 -45.66 2.30 17.23
N ALA A 265 -45.66 1.43 16.23
CA ALA A 265 -45.37 0.02 16.43
C ALA A 265 -43.87 -0.24 16.65
N VAL A 266 -43.58 -1.20 17.51
CA VAL A 266 -42.22 -1.73 17.74
C VAL A 266 -42.16 -3.21 17.38
N LEU A 267 -41.37 -3.56 16.42
CA LEU A 267 -41.09 -4.95 16.09
C LEU A 267 -39.79 -5.40 16.76
N LYS A 268 -39.90 -6.35 17.70
CA LYS A 268 -38.75 -6.93 18.40
C LYS A 268 -38.42 -8.30 17.82
N ILE A 269 -37.16 -8.53 17.48
CA ILE A 269 -36.68 -9.77 16.85
C ILE A 269 -35.67 -10.43 17.80
N ASP A 270 -35.93 -11.65 18.23
CA ASP A 270 -35.14 -12.41 19.21
C ASP A 270 -35.05 -13.88 18.85
N GLY A 271 -34.05 -14.58 19.34
CA GLY A 271 -33.95 -16.06 19.37
C GLY A 271 -34.09 -16.76 18.01
N ASN A 272 -33.20 -16.57 17.07
CA ASN A 272 -33.22 -17.13 15.72
C ASN A 272 -34.45 -16.70 14.87
N SER A 273 -35.10 -15.58 15.25
CA SER A 273 -36.26 -15.12 14.50
C SER A 273 -35.85 -14.25 13.33
N GLN A 274 -36.72 -14.18 12.33
CA GLN A 274 -36.43 -13.52 11.07
C GLN A 274 -37.55 -12.62 10.58
N LEU A 275 -37.21 -11.45 10.11
CA LEU A 275 -38.07 -10.65 9.23
C LEU A 275 -37.55 -10.78 7.80
N VAL A 276 -38.33 -11.37 6.92
CA VAL A 276 -38.06 -11.44 5.49
C VAL A 276 -38.99 -10.48 4.77
N ASN A 277 -38.46 -9.34 4.34
CA ASN A 277 -39.23 -8.32 3.63
C ASN A 277 -38.94 -8.36 2.12
N MET A 278 -39.93 -8.70 1.33
CA MET A 278 -39.97 -8.57 -0.13
C MET A 278 -40.98 -7.51 -0.57
N GLY A 279 -41.65 -6.84 0.38
CA GLY A 279 -42.65 -5.80 0.16
C GLY A 279 -42.25 -4.48 0.83
N LYS A 280 -43.15 -3.96 1.65
CA LYS A 280 -42.90 -2.70 2.37
C LYS A 280 -43.10 -2.82 3.87
N VAL A 281 -42.17 -2.29 4.65
CA VAL A 281 -42.29 -2.16 6.11
C VAL A 281 -42.16 -0.66 6.46
N ASP A 282 -43.21 -0.11 7.08
CA ASP A 282 -43.28 1.29 7.49
C ASP A 282 -43.84 1.37 8.92
N ILE A 283 -42.90 1.31 9.90
CA ILE A 283 -43.23 1.25 11.31
C ILE A 283 -42.36 2.20 12.11
N ASN A 284 -42.70 2.38 13.42
CA ASN A 284 -41.92 3.27 14.26
C ASN A 284 -40.50 2.74 14.55
N ARG A 285 -40.41 1.45 14.96
CA ARG A 285 -39.13 0.92 15.45
C ARG A 285 -38.97 -0.57 15.16
N ILE A 286 -37.74 -0.95 14.81
CA ILE A 286 -37.28 -2.34 14.79
C ILE A 286 -36.14 -2.50 15.78
N GLU A 287 -36.18 -3.54 16.60
CA GLU A 287 -35.13 -3.91 17.56
C GLU A 287 -34.75 -5.38 17.40
N THR A 288 -33.45 -5.70 17.29
CA THR A 288 -32.98 -7.03 17.62
C THR A 288 -32.55 -7.08 19.08
N LEU A 289 -32.84 -8.18 19.75
CA LEU A 289 -32.40 -8.41 21.13
C LEU A 289 -31.08 -9.21 21.12
N PRO A 290 -30.28 -9.16 22.21
CA PRO A 290 -28.95 -9.75 22.26
C PRO A 290 -29.01 -11.29 22.21
N SER A 291 -29.34 -11.79 21.06
CA SER A 291 -29.43 -13.23 20.76
C SER A 291 -28.74 -13.49 19.42
N PRO A 292 -27.78 -14.41 19.36
CA PRO A 292 -27.15 -14.75 18.10
C PRO A 292 -28.22 -15.28 17.12
N HIS A 293 -28.11 -14.89 15.84
CA HIS A 293 -28.92 -15.36 14.71
C HIS A 293 -30.28 -14.69 14.50
N SER A 294 -30.61 -13.59 15.18
CA SER A 294 -31.75 -12.76 14.75
C SER A 294 -31.38 -12.02 13.46
N SER A 295 -32.21 -12.10 12.43
CA SER A 295 -31.91 -11.47 11.14
C SER A 295 -33.07 -10.70 10.54
N ILE A 296 -32.71 -9.60 9.88
CA ILE A 296 -33.62 -8.81 9.05
C ILE A 296 -33.12 -8.96 7.61
N TYR A 297 -33.99 -9.44 6.76
CA TYR A 297 -33.72 -9.64 5.35
C TYR A 297 -34.60 -8.68 4.53
N ASN A 298 -33.99 -7.65 3.95
CA ASN A 298 -34.67 -6.71 3.08
C ASN A 298 -34.31 -7.06 1.62
N HIS A 299 -35.23 -7.70 0.91
CA HIS A 299 -34.99 -8.28 -0.41
C HIS A 299 -34.95 -7.20 -1.52
N THR A 300 -34.61 -7.62 -2.74
CA THR A 300 -34.68 -6.75 -3.93
C THR A 300 -36.10 -6.22 -4.13
N ASN A 301 -36.23 -4.99 -4.63
CA ASN A 301 -37.50 -4.30 -4.82
C ASN A 301 -38.35 -4.10 -3.55
N SER A 302 -37.73 -4.05 -2.38
CA SER A 302 -38.40 -3.84 -1.10
C SER A 302 -37.92 -2.59 -0.37
N GLU A 303 -38.73 -2.12 0.57
CA GLU A 303 -38.41 -0.93 1.36
C GLU A 303 -38.69 -1.16 2.84
N ILE A 304 -37.76 -0.74 3.69
CA ILE A 304 -37.96 -0.59 5.14
C ILE A 304 -37.82 0.89 5.48
N THR A 305 -38.88 1.47 6.05
CA THR A 305 -38.86 2.84 6.59
C THR A 305 -39.18 2.79 8.08
N VAL A 306 -38.28 3.28 8.93
CA VAL A 306 -38.47 3.30 10.39
C VAL A 306 -37.90 4.57 11.00
N ASN A 307 -38.53 5.06 12.09
CA ASN A 307 -37.95 6.17 12.84
C ASN A 307 -36.69 5.75 13.59
N SER A 308 -36.64 4.50 14.08
CA SER A 308 -35.44 3.98 14.71
C SER A 308 -35.24 2.49 14.42
N MET A 309 -33.98 2.08 14.24
CA MET A 309 -33.56 0.69 14.15
C MET A 309 -32.42 0.46 15.13
N HIS A 310 -32.56 -0.58 15.96
CA HIS A 310 -31.55 -0.93 16.95
C HIS A 310 -31.15 -2.38 16.77
N LEU A 311 -29.92 -2.62 16.35
CA LEU A 311 -29.36 -3.96 16.21
C LEU A 311 -28.47 -4.26 17.41
N ASN A 312 -28.90 -5.21 18.23
CA ASN A 312 -28.18 -5.72 19.38
C ASN A 312 -27.95 -7.23 19.20
N GLY A 313 -26.79 -7.61 18.67
CA GLY A 313 -26.46 -8.99 18.34
C GLY A 313 -27.19 -9.57 17.13
N GLY A 314 -27.80 -8.73 16.28
CA GLY A 314 -28.53 -9.14 15.08
C GLY A 314 -27.89 -8.62 13.80
N GLU A 315 -28.37 -9.15 12.66
CA GLU A 315 -27.85 -8.81 11.34
C GLU A 315 -28.94 -8.20 10.45
N LEU A 316 -28.56 -7.18 9.66
CA LEU A 316 -29.37 -6.64 8.58
C LEU A 316 -28.72 -6.96 7.23
N HIS A 317 -29.39 -7.83 6.47
CA HIS A 317 -29.04 -8.12 5.08
C HIS A 317 -29.91 -7.27 4.17
N ASN A 318 -29.32 -6.20 3.66
CA ASN A 318 -30.05 -5.26 2.83
C ASN A 318 -29.72 -5.44 1.35
N HIS A 319 -30.75 -5.73 0.56
CA HIS A 319 -30.65 -5.87 -0.88
C HIS A 319 -31.44 -4.78 -1.63
N CYS A 320 -32.03 -3.81 -0.93
CA CYS A 320 -32.69 -2.68 -1.55
C CYS A 320 -32.61 -1.41 -0.69
N LEU A 321 -33.71 -0.85 -0.26
CA LEU A 321 -33.77 0.45 0.40
C LEU A 321 -34.17 0.34 1.88
N VAL A 322 -33.32 0.94 2.75
CA VAL A 322 -33.62 1.10 4.18
C VAL A 322 -33.47 2.57 4.54
N LYS A 323 -34.56 3.19 5.04
CA LYS A 323 -34.57 4.55 5.57
C LYS A 323 -34.79 4.52 7.07
N VAL A 324 -33.88 5.15 7.82
CA VAL A 324 -33.87 5.09 9.28
C VAL A 324 -33.62 6.49 9.84
N GLY A 325 -34.47 6.98 10.74
CA GLY A 325 -34.19 8.25 11.44
C GLY A 325 -32.95 8.12 12.35
N THR A 326 -32.95 7.13 13.26
CA THR A 326 -31.79 6.79 14.09
C THR A 326 -31.48 5.31 13.96
N PHE A 327 -30.29 4.98 13.48
CA PHE A 327 -29.79 3.63 13.37
C PHE A 327 -28.72 3.39 14.43
N SER A 328 -28.90 2.39 15.27
CA SER A 328 -27.94 2.09 16.34
C SER A 328 -27.55 0.63 16.39
N PHE A 329 -26.29 0.39 16.68
CA PHE A 329 -25.70 -0.91 16.97
C PHE A 329 -25.24 -0.95 18.41
N ASP A 330 -25.66 -1.95 19.16
CA ASP A 330 -25.18 -2.25 20.49
C ASP A 330 -24.63 -3.67 20.55
N GLY A 331 -23.47 -3.80 21.21
CA GLY A 331 -22.87 -5.10 21.50
C GLY A 331 -22.09 -5.72 20.36
N SER A 332 -21.33 -6.75 20.71
CA SER A 332 -20.57 -7.56 19.78
C SER A 332 -21.50 -8.38 18.86
N ALA A 333 -21.09 -8.62 17.64
CA ALA A 333 -21.76 -9.42 16.63
C ALA A 333 -23.02 -8.82 15.98
N SER A 334 -23.12 -7.48 15.90
CA SER A 334 -24.10 -6.84 15.01
C SER A 334 -23.46 -6.52 13.66
N GLY A 335 -24.13 -6.86 12.56
CA GLY A 335 -23.62 -6.64 11.19
C GLY A 335 -24.64 -6.00 10.27
N LEU A 336 -24.17 -5.11 9.40
CA LEU A 336 -24.91 -4.55 8.28
C LEU A 336 -24.26 -5.01 6.98
N TYR A 337 -25.02 -5.70 6.16
CA TYR A 337 -24.56 -6.19 4.85
C TYR A 337 -25.35 -5.50 3.75
N LEU A 338 -24.69 -4.63 3.00
CA LEU A 338 -25.26 -3.93 1.85
C LEU A 338 -24.89 -4.69 0.58
N ASN A 339 -25.88 -5.31 -0.03
CA ASN A 339 -25.73 -6.01 -1.30
C ASN A 339 -25.67 -5.01 -2.47
N ARG A 340 -25.30 -5.53 -3.64
CA ARG A 340 -25.25 -4.78 -4.90
C ARG A 340 -26.48 -3.92 -5.10
N GLY A 341 -26.29 -2.64 -5.36
CA GLY A 341 -27.34 -1.67 -5.65
C GLY A 341 -28.26 -1.33 -4.49
N SER A 342 -27.92 -1.72 -3.26
CA SER A 342 -28.71 -1.43 -2.08
C SER A 342 -28.29 -0.15 -1.38
N SER A 343 -29.19 0.43 -0.58
CA SER A 343 -28.88 1.62 0.20
C SER A 343 -29.43 1.62 1.62
N VAL A 344 -28.69 2.20 2.53
CA VAL A 344 -29.12 2.58 3.87
C VAL A 344 -28.93 4.08 4.01
N ILE A 345 -30.04 4.80 4.30
CA ILE A 345 -30.03 6.23 4.52
C ILE A 345 -30.48 6.46 5.97
N SER A 346 -29.63 7.08 6.78
CA SER A 346 -29.94 7.36 8.18
C SER A 346 -29.72 8.84 8.52
N GLY A 347 -30.54 9.37 9.46
CA GLY A 347 -30.28 10.70 10.01
C GLY A 347 -29.15 10.67 11.03
N ASN A 348 -29.15 9.68 11.91
CA ASN A 348 -28.10 9.49 12.91
C ASN A 348 -27.69 8.03 12.98
N PHE A 349 -26.40 7.76 12.85
CA PHE A 349 -25.84 6.42 13.00
C PHE A 349 -25.00 6.34 14.28
N ILE A 350 -25.41 5.42 15.17
CA ILE A 350 -24.75 5.20 16.45
C ILE A 350 -24.11 3.81 16.41
N TYR A 351 -22.79 3.74 16.45
CA TYR A 351 -22.07 2.49 16.41
C TYR A 351 -21.51 2.08 17.77
N GLY A 352 -21.65 0.80 18.08
CA GLY A 352 -21.15 0.18 19.31
C GLY A 352 -19.76 -0.45 19.11
N TYR A 353 -19.40 -1.29 20.06
CA TYR A 353 -18.16 -2.06 20.01
C TYR A 353 -18.23 -3.11 18.89
N ASP A 354 -17.18 -3.21 18.06
CA ASP A 354 -17.08 -4.15 16.94
C ASP A 354 -18.24 -4.10 15.93
N THR A 355 -18.75 -2.92 15.67
CA THR A 355 -19.75 -2.73 14.61
C THR A 355 -19.11 -2.90 13.23
N LYS A 356 -19.75 -3.70 12.36
CA LYS A 356 -19.28 -3.98 11.01
C LYS A 356 -20.31 -3.62 9.95
N ILE A 357 -19.86 -2.90 8.91
CA ILE A 357 -20.61 -2.62 7.68
C ILE A 357 -19.85 -3.22 6.52
N SER A 358 -20.45 -4.18 5.82
CA SER A 358 -19.89 -4.79 4.61
C SER A 358 -20.64 -4.26 3.40
N MET A 359 -19.92 -3.70 2.42
CA MET A 359 -20.50 -3.01 1.26
C MET A 359 -20.12 -3.71 -0.05
N ALA A 360 -21.12 -4.12 -0.83
CA ALA A 360 -20.96 -4.69 -2.18
C ALA A 360 -21.15 -3.61 -3.26
N GLU A 361 -20.91 -3.97 -4.52
CA GLU A 361 -21.00 -3.08 -5.68
C GLU A 361 -22.25 -2.18 -5.70
N HIS A 362 -22.05 -0.94 -6.07
CA HIS A 362 -23.13 0.08 -6.19
C HIS A 362 -23.95 0.29 -4.92
N SER A 363 -23.41 -0.08 -3.75
CA SER A 363 -24.10 0.13 -2.49
C SER A 363 -23.81 1.52 -1.89
N LEU A 364 -24.80 2.05 -1.18
CA LEU A 364 -24.74 3.34 -0.51
C LEU A 364 -25.05 3.18 0.97
N PHE A 365 -24.15 3.65 1.82
CA PHE A 365 -24.47 4.00 3.20
C PHE A 365 -24.36 5.51 3.37
N GLU A 366 -25.46 6.15 3.77
CA GLU A 366 -25.49 7.59 4.01
C GLU A 366 -26.01 7.89 5.42
N THR A 367 -25.34 8.79 6.13
CA THR A 367 -25.79 9.28 7.43
C THR A 367 -25.50 10.76 7.59
N ASP A 368 -26.39 11.51 8.27
CA ASP A 368 -26.15 12.92 8.57
C ASP A 368 -25.18 13.07 9.74
N ALA A 369 -25.23 12.16 10.72
CA ALA A 369 -24.34 12.16 11.88
C ALA A 369 -23.82 10.75 12.19
N LEU A 370 -22.57 10.68 12.62
CA LEU A 370 -21.88 9.44 12.99
C LEU A 370 -21.36 9.58 14.41
N ASN A 371 -21.88 8.75 15.33
CA ASN A 371 -21.60 8.87 16.76
C ASN A 371 -21.26 7.52 17.40
N PRO A 372 -20.24 7.46 18.28
CA PRO A 372 -20.02 6.27 19.10
C PRO A 372 -21.08 6.14 20.19
N ALA A 373 -21.50 4.93 20.48
CA ALA A 373 -22.50 4.64 21.52
C ALA A 373 -21.97 4.88 22.94
N GLN A 374 -20.65 4.87 23.15
CA GLN A 374 -19.99 5.02 24.44
C GLN A 374 -18.71 5.84 24.33
N THR A 375 -18.30 6.44 25.43
CA THR A 375 -16.96 7.03 25.56
C THR A 375 -15.96 5.92 25.88
N GLY A 376 -15.15 5.51 24.90
CA GLY A 376 -14.15 4.45 25.04
C GLY A 376 -13.66 3.95 23.67
N PRO A 377 -12.82 2.94 23.63
CA PRO A 377 -12.35 2.40 22.35
C PRO A 377 -13.49 1.63 21.67
N VAL A 378 -14.25 2.35 20.86
CA VAL A 378 -15.32 1.81 20.00
C VAL A 378 -14.80 1.85 18.59
N SER A 379 -14.90 0.76 17.85
CA SER A 379 -14.49 0.72 16.46
C SER A 379 -15.65 0.39 15.54
N LEU A 380 -15.85 1.23 14.53
CA LEU A 380 -16.68 0.94 13.38
C LEU A 380 -15.76 0.43 12.26
N VAL A 381 -16.00 -0.77 11.77
CA VAL A 381 -15.30 -1.31 10.61
C VAL A 381 -16.21 -1.20 9.39
N VAL A 382 -15.76 -0.48 8.37
CA VAL A 382 -16.41 -0.43 7.05
C VAL A 382 -15.51 -1.17 6.07
N GLU A 383 -16.04 -2.22 5.45
CA GLU A 383 -15.27 -3.09 4.55
C GLU A 383 -15.90 -3.19 3.17
N ASP A 384 -15.04 -3.38 2.18
CA ASP A 384 -15.44 -3.78 0.84
C ASP A 384 -15.73 -5.29 0.81
N ALA A 385 -16.96 -5.66 0.55
CA ALA A 385 -17.38 -7.05 0.49
C ALA A 385 -16.98 -7.75 -0.82
N ASP A 386 -16.67 -6.99 -1.88
CA ASP A 386 -16.24 -7.50 -3.18
C ASP A 386 -14.71 -7.51 -3.33
N ALA A 387 -13.98 -7.69 -2.24
CA ALA A 387 -12.52 -7.61 -2.15
C ALA A 387 -11.72 -8.44 -3.18
N ASN A 388 -12.41 -9.16 -4.05
CA ASN A 388 -11.84 -9.96 -5.15
C ASN A 388 -11.98 -9.31 -6.52
N GLN A 389 -12.55 -8.11 -6.64
CA GLN A 389 -12.73 -7.40 -7.89
C GLN A 389 -11.97 -6.08 -7.90
N TYR A 390 -11.45 -5.74 -9.07
CA TYR A 390 -10.85 -4.43 -9.33
C TYR A 390 -11.86 -3.31 -9.17
N GLY A 391 -11.42 -2.23 -8.58
CA GLY A 391 -12.02 -0.95 -8.81
C GLY A 391 -11.82 -0.53 -10.28
N ASP A 392 -12.83 -0.74 -11.09
CA ASP A 392 -12.84 -0.28 -12.48
C ASP A 392 -13.59 1.05 -12.64
N GLY A 393 -13.98 1.68 -11.51
CA GLY A 393 -14.80 2.88 -11.47
C GLY A 393 -16.27 2.62 -11.77
N ASN A 394 -16.64 1.40 -12.16
CA ASN A 394 -18.01 1.04 -12.52
C ASN A 394 -18.75 0.36 -11.36
N SER A 395 -18.03 -0.08 -10.34
CA SER A 395 -18.57 -0.79 -9.17
C SER A 395 -18.50 0.03 -7.87
N ALA A 396 -18.51 1.35 -7.97
CA ALA A 396 -18.35 2.26 -6.84
C ALA A 396 -19.30 1.94 -5.68
N LYS A 397 -18.76 1.96 -4.47
CA LYS A 397 -19.45 1.87 -3.20
C LYS A 397 -19.22 3.15 -2.44
N LEU A 398 -20.23 3.68 -1.75
CA LEU A 398 -20.08 4.95 -1.04
C LEU A 398 -20.50 4.85 0.42
N PHE A 399 -19.56 5.05 1.30
CA PHE A 399 -19.79 5.34 2.70
C PHE A 399 -19.78 6.86 2.89
N LYS A 400 -20.96 7.47 3.06
CA LYS A 400 -21.16 8.92 3.09
C LYS A 400 -21.59 9.40 4.46
N VAL A 401 -20.85 10.36 5.01
CA VAL A 401 -21.18 11.07 6.26
C VAL A 401 -21.39 12.55 5.93
N ASN A 402 -22.62 13.05 6.08
CA ASN A 402 -22.94 14.46 5.85
C ASN A 402 -22.41 15.38 6.98
N GLY A 403 -21.69 14.83 7.94
CA GLY A 403 -21.07 15.50 9.08
C GLY A 403 -19.56 15.25 9.16
N VAL A 404 -19.08 15.01 10.38
CA VAL A 404 -17.66 14.77 10.67
C VAL A 404 -17.36 13.26 10.67
N LEU A 405 -16.30 12.86 9.99
CA LEU A 405 -15.73 11.50 10.04
C LEU A 405 -14.45 11.54 10.88
N ASP A 406 -14.45 10.84 12.01
CA ASP A 406 -13.29 10.70 12.89
C ASP A 406 -12.64 9.33 12.74
N TYR A 407 -11.45 9.29 12.14
CA TYR A 407 -10.73 8.05 11.87
C TYR A 407 -10.07 7.40 13.10
N THR A 408 -10.10 8.01 14.28
CA THR A 408 -9.67 7.31 15.52
C THR A 408 -10.61 6.19 15.91
N SER A 409 -11.86 6.27 15.51
CA SER A 409 -12.93 5.34 15.88
C SER A 409 -13.56 4.62 14.68
N VAL A 410 -13.21 5.02 13.45
CA VAL A 410 -13.71 4.39 12.22
C VAL A 410 -12.53 3.78 11.45
N GLN A 411 -12.55 2.48 11.27
CA GLN A 411 -11.59 1.74 10.47
C GLN A 411 -12.22 1.42 9.11
N ILE A 412 -11.63 1.95 8.07
CA ILE A 412 -12.03 1.62 6.70
C ILE A 412 -11.10 0.52 6.21
N THR A 413 -11.62 -0.67 6.05
CA THR A 413 -10.89 -1.82 5.50
C THR A 413 -11.25 -2.01 4.03
N GLY A 414 -11.05 -0.97 3.25
CA GLY A 414 -11.06 -1.06 1.80
C GLY A 414 -9.68 -1.45 1.33
N PHE A 415 -9.60 -2.42 0.45
CA PHE A 415 -8.35 -2.67 -0.25
C PHE A 415 -8.06 -1.54 -1.22
N PHE A 416 -6.80 -1.27 -1.48
CA PHE A 416 -6.32 -0.21 -2.37
C PHE A 416 -6.88 -0.26 -3.82
N TRP A 417 -7.58 -1.33 -4.13
CA TRP A 417 -8.18 -1.60 -5.44
C TRP A 417 -9.70 -1.62 -5.41
N SER A 418 -10.28 -1.40 -4.23
CA SER A 418 -11.72 -1.37 -4.12
C SER A 418 -12.24 -0.02 -4.56
N ASP A 419 -13.40 -0.01 -5.21
CA ASP A 419 -14.17 1.21 -5.44
C ASP A 419 -14.97 1.63 -4.21
N LEU A 420 -14.45 1.36 -3.01
CA LEU A 420 -15.02 1.86 -1.78
C LEU A 420 -14.58 3.30 -1.54
N TYR A 421 -15.49 4.21 -1.75
CA TYR A 421 -15.30 5.63 -1.48
C TYR A 421 -15.82 6.01 -0.11
N THR A 422 -15.09 6.82 0.61
CA THR A 422 -15.59 7.52 1.79
C THR A 422 -15.78 8.98 1.46
N TYR A 423 -16.90 9.53 1.88
CA TYR A 423 -17.14 10.97 1.80
C TYR A 423 -17.52 11.51 3.18
N ALA A 424 -16.95 12.65 3.54
CA ALA A 424 -17.36 13.40 4.71
C ALA A 424 -17.36 14.90 4.41
N GLN A 425 -18.24 15.67 5.08
CA GLN A 425 -18.20 17.13 5.01
C GLN A 425 -16.91 17.68 5.63
N SER A 426 -16.45 17.05 6.71
CA SER A 426 -15.14 17.29 7.32
C SER A 426 -14.57 16.02 7.93
N GLU A 427 -13.26 15.96 8.07
CA GLU A 427 -12.54 14.81 8.60
C GLU A 427 -11.58 15.24 9.70
N VAL A 428 -11.39 14.37 10.69
CA VAL A 428 -10.41 14.53 11.75
C VAL A 428 -9.63 13.22 11.94
N ASN A 429 -8.38 13.35 12.41
CA ASN A 429 -7.51 12.22 12.76
C ASN A 429 -7.28 11.21 11.61
N TYR A 430 -7.22 11.68 10.39
CA TYR A 430 -7.05 10.83 9.21
C TYR A 430 -5.79 9.94 9.28
N SER A 431 -4.73 10.40 9.90
CA SER A 431 -3.49 9.63 10.12
C SER A 431 -3.68 8.33 10.91
N ALA A 432 -4.80 8.18 11.61
CA ALA A 432 -5.15 6.94 12.33
C ALA A 432 -5.71 5.85 11.40
N ASN A 433 -6.10 6.18 10.17
CA ASN A 433 -6.63 5.21 9.21
C ASN A 433 -5.49 4.50 8.48
N LYS A 434 -5.21 3.26 8.84
CA LYS A 434 -4.09 2.47 8.31
C LYS A 434 -4.36 1.78 6.98
N ASN A 435 -5.61 1.73 6.52
CA ASN A 435 -5.99 0.93 5.36
C ASN A 435 -6.82 1.78 4.40
N GLY A 436 -6.15 2.54 3.53
CA GLY A 436 -6.76 3.56 2.68
C GLY A 436 -8.01 3.12 1.90
N ALA A 437 -9.10 3.85 2.10
CA ALA A 437 -10.20 3.91 1.15
C ALA A 437 -9.99 5.09 0.20
N LEU A 438 -10.67 5.08 -0.94
CA LEU A 438 -10.73 6.26 -1.81
C LEU A 438 -11.48 7.37 -1.06
N ARG A 439 -10.75 8.38 -0.65
CA ARG A 439 -11.21 9.41 0.25
C ARG A 439 -11.67 10.65 -0.52
N VAL A 440 -12.84 11.13 -0.18
CA VAL A 440 -13.40 12.37 -0.74
C VAL A 440 -13.83 13.30 0.39
N VAL A 441 -13.31 14.51 0.43
CA VAL A 441 -13.63 15.53 1.45
C VAL A 441 -14.08 16.81 0.78
N GLY A 442 -15.08 17.47 1.33
CA GLY A 442 -15.52 18.79 0.90
C GLY A 442 -17.02 18.95 0.68
N ASN A 443 -17.40 20.05 0.05
CA ASN A 443 -18.81 20.42 -0.11
C ASN A 443 -19.55 19.63 -1.19
N LYS A 444 -18.87 18.82 -1.98
CA LYS A 444 -19.47 18.02 -3.07
C LYS A 444 -18.84 16.64 -3.10
N CYS A 445 -19.64 15.61 -3.19
CA CYS A 445 -19.19 14.25 -3.43
C CYS A 445 -19.15 13.98 -4.94
N PRO A 446 -18.00 13.70 -5.55
CA PRO A 446 -17.89 13.48 -7.00
C PRO A 446 -18.26 12.06 -7.42
N VAL A 447 -18.55 11.18 -6.48
CA VAL A 447 -18.84 9.76 -6.77
C VAL A 447 -20.27 9.60 -7.24
N ASN A 448 -20.46 9.05 -8.44
CA ASN A 448 -21.77 8.64 -8.93
C ASN A 448 -22.04 7.21 -8.48
N ILE A 449 -23.19 7.03 -7.82
CA ILE A 449 -23.69 5.70 -7.49
C ILE A 449 -25.10 5.60 -8.04
N SER A 450 -25.39 4.54 -8.78
CA SER A 450 -26.72 4.18 -9.19
C SER A 450 -27.07 2.80 -8.68
N GLY A 451 -28.23 2.66 -8.10
CA GLY A 451 -28.75 1.37 -7.64
C GLY A 451 -30.20 1.20 -8.06
N ASP A 452 -30.59 -0.01 -8.38
CA ASP A 452 -31.94 -0.35 -8.83
C ASP A 452 -33.03 0.10 -7.82
N CYS A 453 -32.64 0.29 -6.56
CA CYS A 453 -33.56 0.61 -5.48
C CYS A 453 -33.62 2.09 -5.09
N PHE A 454 -32.69 2.91 -5.52
CA PHE A 454 -32.65 4.34 -5.13
C PHE A 454 -32.39 5.30 -6.30
N GLY A 455 -32.23 4.75 -7.51
CA GLY A 455 -31.97 5.57 -8.73
C GLY A 455 -30.58 6.16 -8.78
N ASP A 456 -30.36 7.07 -9.71
CA ASP A 456 -29.08 7.76 -9.86
C ASP A 456 -28.93 8.82 -8.76
N ILE A 457 -27.98 8.64 -7.88
CA ILE A 457 -27.50 9.70 -7.01
C ILE A 457 -26.39 10.42 -7.78
N ASN A 458 -26.76 11.41 -8.56
CA ASN A 458 -25.82 12.30 -9.24
C ASN A 458 -25.21 13.25 -8.21
N TYR A 459 -24.12 12.87 -7.62
CA TYR A 459 -23.18 13.85 -7.09
C TYR A 459 -22.46 14.43 -8.30
N SER A 460 -22.72 15.73 -8.59
CA SER A 460 -22.25 16.36 -9.82
C SER A 460 -20.83 15.91 -10.19
N LYS A 461 -20.69 15.13 -11.26
CA LYS A 461 -19.41 15.05 -11.95
C LYS A 461 -19.06 16.49 -12.26
N ASP A 462 -18.01 17.02 -11.67
CA ASP A 462 -17.36 18.17 -12.25
C ASP A 462 -17.12 17.79 -13.71
N GLU A 463 -17.42 18.72 -14.62
CA GLU A 463 -17.41 18.48 -16.05
C GLU A 463 -16.22 17.63 -16.47
N PRO A 464 -16.38 16.62 -17.31
CA PRO A 464 -15.26 15.80 -17.74
C PRO A 464 -14.17 16.75 -18.25
N PHE A 465 -12.94 16.56 -17.82
CA PHE A 465 -11.79 17.28 -18.36
C PHE A 465 -11.85 17.23 -19.86
N THR A 466 -12.18 18.34 -20.48
CA THR A 466 -12.41 18.43 -21.92
C THR A 466 -11.15 18.70 -22.71
N ASP A 467 -10.01 18.97 -22.03
CA ASP A 467 -8.76 19.31 -22.71
C ASP A 467 -7.54 18.80 -21.95
N GLU A 468 -6.58 18.20 -22.68
CA GLU A 468 -5.26 17.81 -22.18
C GLU A 468 -4.45 19.00 -21.63
N SER A 469 -4.81 20.24 -22.03
CA SER A 469 -4.18 21.48 -21.59
C SER A 469 -4.52 21.86 -20.13
N GLU A 470 -5.56 21.27 -19.54
CA GLU A 470 -6.03 21.59 -18.18
C GLU A 470 -5.57 20.59 -17.12
N THR A 471 -4.86 19.51 -17.47
CA THR A 471 -4.16 18.75 -16.46
C THR A 471 -3.13 19.65 -15.81
N PRO A 472 -3.18 19.91 -14.47
CA PRO A 472 -2.17 20.72 -13.82
C PRO A 472 -0.79 20.20 -14.24
N GLU A 473 0.04 21.06 -14.78
CA GLU A 473 1.43 20.69 -15.08
C GLU A 473 2.03 20.14 -13.79
N TYR A 474 2.48 18.89 -13.84
CA TYR A 474 3.18 18.32 -12.70
C TYR A 474 4.40 19.19 -12.42
N LYS A 475 4.32 19.95 -11.33
CA LYS A 475 5.47 20.67 -10.77
C LYS A 475 5.98 19.85 -9.62
N PRO A 476 7.06 19.07 -9.83
CA PRO A 476 7.66 18.36 -8.72
C PRO A 476 8.14 19.38 -7.71
N GLU A 477 7.73 19.24 -6.46
CA GLU A 477 8.38 19.90 -5.35
C GLU A 477 9.76 19.28 -5.17
N TYR A 478 10.72 20.06 -4.61
CA TYR A 478 12.06 19.57 -4.33
C TYR A 478 12.02 18.65 -3.11
N ASP A 479 11.65 17.40 -3.31
CA ASP A 479 11.60 16.41 -2.26
C ASP A 479 12.88 15.57 -2.25
N LYS A 480 13.32 15.20 -1.04
CA LYS A 480 14.44 14.28 -0.85
C LYS A 480 14.00 12.91 -1.33
N THR A 481 14.67 12.37 -2.33
CA THR A 481 14.38 11.02 -2.82
C THR A 481 14.98 9.97 -1.90
N GLU A 482 16.21 10.18 -1.43
CA GLU A 482 16.88 9.25 -0.52
C GLU A 482 18.05 9.94 0.20
N ALA A 483 18.40 9.43 1.36
CA ALA A 483 19.53 9.92 2.12
C ALA A 483 20.31 8.76 2.76
N TYR A 484 21.63 8.86 2.69
CA TYR A 484 22.53 7.87 3.28
C TYR A 484 23.58 8.54 4.15
N VAL A 485 23.95 7.82 5.21
CA VAL A 485 25.12 8.16 6.02
C VAL A 485 26.32 7.46 5.41
N TYR A 486 27.34 8.24 5.10
CA TYR A 486 28.62 7.78 4.60
C TYR A 486 29.64 7.91 5.70
N LEU A 487 30.37 6.84 5.94
CA LEU A 487 31.41 6.73 6.95
C LEU A 487 32.71 6.32 6.25
N PHE A 488 33.82 7.01 6.52
CA PHE A 488 35.10 6.77 5.88
C PHE A 488 36.23 6.71 6.86
N GLU A 489 37.21 5.84 6.53
CA GLU A 489 38.58 5.79 7.06
C GLU A 489 39.55 6.47 6.10
N ASP A 490 40.52 7.20 6.59
CA ASP A 490 41.46 7.96 5.77
C ASP A 490 42.80 7.25 5.51
N ASN A 491 43.02 6.08 6.14
CA ASN A 491 44.33 5.40 6.10
C ASN A 491 44.57 4.52 4.89
N TRP A 492 43.60 4.39 3.96
CA TRP A 492 43.80 3.61 2.75
C TRP A 492 45.17 3.93 2.07
N PRO A 493 45.94 2.94 1.63
CA PRO A 493 45.70 1.49 1.69
C PRO A 493 46.24 0.80 2.97
N ASN A 494 46.65 1.56 3.96
CA ASN A 494 47.19 1.05 5.19
C ASN A 494 46.10 0.72 6.22
N PHE A 495 46.44 -0.05 7.22
CA PHE A 495 45.56 -0.38 8.31
C PHE A 495 45.14 0.85 9.11
N GLY A 496 43.86 0.94 9.47
CA GLY A 496 43.27 1.94 10.35
C GLY A 496 42.72 1.34 11.63
N ASP A 497 42.16 2.15 12.52
CA ASP A 497 41.52 1.69 13.77
C ASP A 497 40.06 1.27 13.56
N TYR A 498 39.52 1.48 12.33
CA TYR A 498 38.17 1.10 11.92
C TYR A 498 37.06 1.66 12.80
N ASP A 499 37.25 2.86 13.33
CA ASP A 499 36.18 3.58 14.03
C ASP A 499 35.23 4.29 13.05
N MET A 500 35.57 4.32 11.75
CA MET A 500 34.74 4.77 10.64
C MET A 500 34.25 6.22 10.83
N ASN A 501 34.99 7.05 11.53
CA ASN A 501 34.58 8.43 11.85
C ASN A 501 35.55 9.51 11.35
N ASP A 502 36.59 9.13 10.58
CA ASP A 502 37.51 10.09 9.95
C ASP A 502 36.78 11.14 9.11
N LEU A 503 35.73 10.73 8.38
CA LEU A 503 34.73 11.63 7.81
C LEU A 503 33.35 10.97 7.78
N VAL A 504 32.41 11.55 8.53
CA VAL A 504 31.01 11.12 8.53
C VAL A 504 30.14 12.20 7.89
N MET A 505 29.41 11.81 6.86
CA MET A 505 28.54 12.72 6.10
C MET A 505 27.17 12.08 5.86
N ILE A 506 26.14 12.91 5.87
CA ILE A 506 24.83 12.54 5.31
C ILE A 506 24.76 13.17 3.92
N VAL A 507 24.57 12.35 2.91
CA VAL A 507 24.33 12.82 1.55
C VAL A 507 22.91 12.50 1.16
N SER A 508 22.12 13.53 0.85
CA SER A 508 20.75 13.41 0.35
C SER A 508 20.72 13.72 -1.14
N ILE A 509 20.05 12.88 -1.90
CA ILE A 509 19.85 13.01 -3.33
C ILE A 509 18.44 13.56 -3.54
N ILE A 510 18.32 14.70 -4.18
CA ILE A 510 17.07 15.38 -4.46
C ILE A 510 16.93 15.45 -5.98
N ASN A 511 15.94 14.74 -6.52
CA ASN A 511 15.64 14.76 -7.94
C ASN A 511 14.33 15.51 -8.18
N THR A 512 14.30 16.37 -9.22
CA THR A 512 13.07 16.70 -9.91
C THR A 512 13.04 15.87 -11.19
N THR A 513 11.89 15.31 -11.53
CA THR A 513 11.79 14.35 -12.62
C THR A 513 10.82 14.80 -13.71
N GLU A 514 11.03 14.28 -14.92
CA GLU A 514 10.08 14.37 -16.01
C GLU A 514 9.85 12.99 -16.61
N ALA A 515 8.62 12.73 -17.06
CA ALA A 515 8.28 11.47 -17.69
C ALA A 515 8.79 11.41 -19.14
N SER A 516 9.31 10.26 -19.55
CA SER A 516 9.69 9.95 -20.92
C SER A 516 9.07 8.62 -21.35
N SER A 517 9.18 8.28 -22.64
CA SER A 517 8.73 6.99 -23.16
C SER A 517 9.51 5.79 -22.58
N GLU A 518 10.69 6.03 -22.00
CA GLU A 518 11.57 5.01 -21.45
C GLU A 518 11.55 4.96 -19.91
N GLY A 519 10.79 5.86 -19.27
CA GLY A 519 10.70 5.96 -17.83
C GLY A 519 10.80 7.40 -17.33
N LEU A 520 11.30 7.58 -16.10
CA LEU A 520 11.57 8.88 -15.53
C LEU A 520 13.00 9.34 -15.81
N ASN A 521 13.17 10.57 -16.23
CA ASN A 521 14.46 11.23 -16.34
C ASN A 521 14.60 12.30 -15.26
N ALA A 522 15.81 12.48 -14.76
CA ALA A 522 16.12 13.60 -13.90
C ALA A 522 16.10 14.90 -14.74
N LYS A 523 15.35 15.89 -14.25
CA LYS A 523 15.32 17.24 -14.81
C LYS A 523 16.31 18.16 -14.09
N THR A 524 16.32 18.08 -12.77
CA THR A 524 17.28 18.76 -11.91
C THR A 524 17.66 17.84 -10.76
N VAL A 525 18.92 17.80 -10.41
CA VAL A 525 19.43 17.04 -9.27
C VAL A 525 20.16 17.97 -8.33
N TYR A 526 19.86 17.88 -7.04
CA TYR A 526 20.63 18.50 -5.98
C TYR A 526 21.23 17.44 -5.08
N LEU A 527 22.48 17.62 -4.69
CA LEU A 527 23.13 16.87 -3.63
C LEU A 527 23.23 17.77 -2.40
N SER A 528 22.51 17.42 -1.34
CA SER A 528 22.64 18.06 -0.03
C SER A 528 23.58 17.22 0.82
N THR A 529 24.68 17.82 1.29
CA THR A 529 25.67 17.13 2.10
C THR A 529 25.77 17.79 3.45
N SER A 530 25.61 17.02 4.52
CA SER A 530 25.75 17.48 5.91
C SER A 530 26.88 16.71 6.59
N VAL A 531 27.94 17.40 6.98
CA VAL A 531 29.09 16.81 7.71
C VAL A 531 28.70 16.61 9.17
N ARG A 532 28.94 15.42 9.70
CA ARG A 532 28.63 15.00 11.07
C ARG A 532 29.87 14.85 11.95
N ALA A 533 30.94 14.32 11.41
CA ALA A 533 32.21 14.18 12.11
C ALA A 533 33.38 14.39 11.15
N VAL A 534 34.49 14.89 11.70
CA VAL A 534 35.82 14.87 11.11
C VAL A 534 36.79 14.43 12.19
N GLY A 535 37.11 13.13 12.22
CA GLY A 535 38.08 12.51 13.14
C GLY A 535 39.51 12.53 12.61
N ALA A 536 39.64 12.67 11.30
CA ALA A 536 40.95 12.64 10.64
C ALA A 536 41.88 13.80 11.03
N THR A 537 43.15 13.47 11.15
CA THR A 537 44.22 14.48 11.20
C THR A 537 44.70 14.94 9.80
N LYS A 538 44.37 14.18 8.77
CA LYS A 538 44.67 14.49 7.36
C LYS A 538 43.68 15.48 6.79
N SER A 539 44.13 16.27 5.78
CA SER A 539 43.22 17.09 4.99
C SER A 539 42.35 16.20 4.10
N LEU A 540 41.03 16.20 4.33
CA LEU A 540 40.04 15.43 3.58
C LEU A 540 39.16 16.31 2.72
N TYR A 541 38.88 15.85 1.50
CA TYR A 541 37.95 16.45 0.56
C TYR A 541 36.91 15.41 0.16
N ALA A 542 35.65 15.80 0.04
CA ALA A 542 34.57 14.89 -0.34
C ALA A 542 34.06 15.18 -1.75
N PHE A 543 33.87 14.13 -2.50
CA PHE A 543 33.42 14.17 -3.89
C PHE A 543 32.29 13.16 -4.16
N ALA A 544 31.55 13.41 -5.24
CA ALA A 544 30.65 12.44 -5.83
C ALA A 544 30.86 12.35 -7.33
N LYS A 545 30.71 11.16 -7.91
CA LYS A 545 30.71 10.91 -9.36
C LYS A 545 29.46 10.15 -9.72
N ILE A 546 28.72 10.64 -10.72
CA ILE A 546 27.58 9.88 -11.26
C ILE A 546 28.15 8.90 -12.27
N GLN A 547 27.88 7.61 -12.09
CA GLN A 547 28.33 6.56 -12.99
C GLN A 547 27.80 6.79 -14.42
N GLY A 548 28.62 6.48 -15.41
CA GLY A 548 28.30 6.71 -16.82
C GLY A 548 28.52 8.17 -17.25
N THR A 549 29.00 9.04 -16.38
CA THR A 549 29.38 10.42 -16.70
C THR A 549 30.84 10.70 -16.29
N ASP A 550 31.44 11.75 -16.88
CA ASP A 550 32.78 12.22 -16.50
C ASP A 550 32.73 13.28 -15.37
N LYS A 551 31.54 13.57 -14.86
CA LYS A 551 31.33 14.67 -13.91
C LYS A 551 31.71 14.24 -12.51
N VAL A 552 32.68 14.93 -11.93
CA VAL A 552 33.07 14.82 -10.52
C VAL A 552 32.62 16.10 -9.80
N ILE A 553 31.86 15.94 -8.74
CA ILE A 553 31.20 16.99 -7.97
C ILE A 553 31.91 17.10 -6.63
N ASN A 554 32.35 18.28 -6.24
CA ASN A 554 32.87 18.50 -4.89
C ASN A 554 31.72 18.77 -3.94
N LEU A 555 31.57 17.93 -2.90
CA LEU A 555 30.45 17.97 -1.97
C LEU A 555 30.61 19.03 -0.87
N LEU A 556 31.82 19.58 -0.65
CA LEU A 556 32.14 20.53 0.41
C LEU A 556 32.49 21.92 -0.16
N GLU A 557 31.86 22.32 -1.27
CA GLU A 557 32.07 23.66 -1.89
C GLU A 557 33.53 23.96 -2.28
N GLY A 558 34.31 22.95 -2.60
CA GLY A 558 35.74 23.10 -2.92
C GLY A 558 36.66 23.18 -1.71
N LYS A 559 36.13 23.09 -0.49
CA LYS A 559 36.88 23.21 0.75
C LYS A 559 37.33 21.86 1.28
N GLU A 560 38.36 21.90 2.08
CA GLU A 560 38.78 20.81 2.96
C GLU A 560 37.76 20.65 4.11
N ALA A 561 37.63 19.47 4.69
CA ALA A 561 36.57 19.14 5.65
C ALA A 561 36.61 20.06 6.90
N HIS A 562 37.81 20.32 7.49
CA HIS A 562 37.92 21.22 8.63
C HIS A 562 37.63 22.69 8.24
N GLU A 563 38.11 23.13 7.09
CA GLU A 563 37.78 24.47 6.55
C GLU A 563 36.27 24.62 6.33
N PHE A 564 35.62 23.56 5.76
CA PHE A 564 34.18 23.52 5.59
C PHE A 564 33.45 23.66 6.92
N MET A 565 33.94 22.98 7.95
CA MET A 565 33.36 23.01 9.31
C MET A 565 33.77 24.23 10.16
N ASN A 566 34.57 25.17 9.61
CA ASN A 566 35.11 26.30 10.36
C ASN A 566 35.96 25.89 11.58
N SER A 567 36.77 24.87 11.45
CA SER A 567 37.66 24.37 12.52
C SER A 567 39.13 24.42 12.08
N GLU A 568 40.02 24.25 13.05
CA GLU A 568 41.45 24.17 12.78
C GLU A 568 41.81 22.76 12.25
N PRO A 569 42.78 22.66 11.34
CA PRO A 569 43.24 21.36 10.85
C PRO A 569 43.68 20.42 11.99
N GLY A 570 43.25 19.17 11.95
CA GLY A 570 43.52 18.14 12.96
C GLY A 570 42.71 18.26 14.25
N GLN A 571 41.73 19.16 14.31
CA GLN A 571 40.77 19.20 15.42
C GLN A 571 39.68 18.14 15.19
N ILE A 572 39.50 17.26 16.15
CA ILE A 572 38.38 16.30 16.10
C ILE A 572 37.04 17.03 16.23
N ILE A 573 36.21 16.87 15.23
CA ILE A 573 34.89 17.49 15.14
C ILE A 573 33.81 16.41 15.28
N ASN A 574 32.83 16.69 16.13
CA ASN A 574 31.67 15.85 16.29
C ASN A 574 30.43 16.70 16.58
N THR A 575 29.44 16.65 15.67
CA THR A 575 28.24 17.48 15.80
C THR A 575 27.22 16.90 16.79
N TYR A 576 27.28 15.60 17.09
CA TYR A 576 26.33 14.94 18.00
C TYR A 576 26.61 15.21 19.48
N ASN A 577 27.84 15.51 19.84
CA ASN A 577 28.18 15.95 21.20
C ASN A 577 28.13 17.48 21.37
N LYS A 578 27.67 18.21 20.35
CA LYS A 578 27.51 19.67 20.31
C LYS A 578 28.83 20.46 20.50
N THR A 579 29.96 19.88 20.14
CA THR A 579 31.22 20.60 20.07
C THR A 579 31.30 21.55 18.86
N CYS A 580 30.46 21.27 17.84
CA CYS A 580 30.33 22.05 16.63
C CYS A 580 28.91 21.91 16.07
N GLU A 581 28.39 22.92 15.39
CA GLU A 581 27.14 22.83 14.66
C GLU A 581 27.36 22.15 13.31
N ALA A 582 26.40 21.32 12.89
CA ALA A 582 26.41 20.71 11.57
C ALA A 582 26.38 21.79 10.48
N ARG A 583 27.16 21.61 9.43
CA ARG A 583 27.13 22.44 8.23
C ARG A 583 26.65 21.65 7.04
N GLU A 584 25.92 22.33 6.17
CA GLU A 584 25.33 21.72 5.00
C GLU A 584 25.76 22.47 3.74
N SER A 585 25.97 21.73 2.66
CA SER A 585 26.08 22.23 1.29
C SER A 585 24.88 21.76 0.47
N LEU A 586 24.49 22.56 -0.52
CA LEU A 586 23.48 22.19 -1.51
C LEU A 586 24.05 22.49 -2.90
N ILE A 587 24.27 21.46 -3.68
CA ILE A 587 24.94 21.54 -4.97
C ILE A 587 24.00 21.07 -6.06
N GLU A 588 23.73 21.95 -7.02
CA GLU A 588 23.00 21.59 -8.23
C GLU A 588 23.92 20.83 -9.19
N VAL A 589 23.43 19.69 -9.66
CA VAL A 589 24.15 18.81 -10.58
C VAL A 589 23.59 18.99 -11.98
N ASP A 590 24.44 19.32 -12.93
CA ASP A 590 24.06 19.34 -14.33
C ASP A 590 23.82 17.91 -14.85
N VAL A 591 22.56 17.60 -15.15
CA VAL A 591 22.11 16.29 -15.63
C VAL A 591 21.76 16.26 -17.12
N ASN A 592 22.15 17.30 -17.87
CA ASN A 592 21.90 17.37 -19.30
C ASN A 592 22.48 16.14 -20.03
N GLY A 593 21.65 15.46 -20.79
CA GLY A 593 22.01 14.27 -21.55
C GLY A 593 22.05 12.97 -20.74
N MET A 594 21.63 13.00 -19.48
CA MET A 594 21.43 11.80 -18.67
C MET A 594 20.07 11.18 -18.96
N SER A 595 20.00 9.84 -18.94
CA SER A 595 18.76 9.09 -18.85
C SER A 595 18.59 8.53 -17.45
N GLY A 596 17.34 8.44 -16.97
CA GLY A 596 17.02 7.93 -15.65
C GLY A 596 17.22 8.96 -14.53
N VAL A 597 17.16 8.50 -13.29
CA VAL A 597 17.28 9.29 -12.06
C VAL A 597 18.62 9.05 -11.38
N VAL A 598 19.09 10.03 -10.59
CA VAL A 598 20.27 9.83 -9.74
C VAL A 598 19.81 9.19 -8.42
N ASN A 599 20.44 8.10 -8.06
CA ASN A 599 20.17 7.38 -6.82
C ASN A 599 21.48 6.77 -6.26
N ALA A 600 21.41 6.12 -5.10
CA ALA A 600 22.59 5.56 -4.47
C ALA A 600 23.27 4.42 -5.27
N ASN A 601 22.61 3.84 -6.30
CA ASN A 601 23.23 2.81 -7.13
C ASN A 601 24.18 3.39 -8.17
N ASN A 602 23.94 4.63 -8.59
CA ASN A 602 24.73 5.27 -9.62
C ASN A 602 25.52 6.50 -9.11
N LEU A 603 25.41 6.85 -7.81
CA LEU A 603 26.17 7.93 -7.19
C LEU A 603 27.34 7.34 -6.38
N ASN A 604 28.53 7.45 -6.91
CA ASN A 604 29.76 7.08 -6.23
C ASN A 604 30.26 8.24 -5.36
N VAL A 605 30.05 8.20 -4.05
CA VAL A 605 30.57 9.16 -3.08
C VAL A 605 31.90 8.65 -2.53
N PHE A 606 32.90 9.51 -2.51
CA PHE A 606 34.26 9.16 -2.11
C PHE A 606 34.98 10.34 -1.45
N ILE A 607 36.04 10.03 -0.73
CA ILE A 607 36.93 11.05 -0.16
C ILE A 607 38.28 11.03 -0.86
N VAL A 608 38.96 12.18 -0.77
CA VAL A 608 40.35 12.34 -1.23
C VAL A 608 41.16 12.89 -0.07
N TRP A 609 42.25 12.20 0.29
CA TRP A 609 43.15 12.73 1.29
C TRP A 609 44.44 13.29 0.67
N GLY A 610 44.95 14.37 1.29
CA GLY A 610 46.09 15.14 0.79
C GLY A 610 45.69 16.21 -0.22
N ASP A 611 46.59 16.59 -1.13
CA ASP A 611 46.36 17.66 -2.11
C ASP A 611 45.41 17.23 -3.24
N PRO A 612 44.20 17.79 -3.32
CA PRO A 612 43.19 17.44 -4.32
C PRO A 612 43.54 17.91 -5.75
N ASN A 613 44.57 18.76 -5.91
CA ASN A 613 44.98 19.30 -7.21
C ASN A 613 46.03 18.44 -7.91
N LYS A 614 46.52 17.36 -7.27
CA LYS A 614 47.41 16.42 -7.92
C LYS A 614 46.74 15.70 -9.10
N ASN A 615 47.52 15.41 -10.14
CA ASN A 615 47.06 14.65 -11.29
C ASN A 615 46.59 13.22 -10.92
N LYS A 616 47.16 12.67 -9.86
CA LYS A 616 46.77 11.38 -9.25
C LYS A 616 46.45 11.61 -7.79
N LYS A 617 45.28 11.20 -7.37
CA LYS A 617 44.69 11.48 -6.07
C LYS A 617 44.59 10.20 -5.24
N ASN A 618 44.77 10.34 -3.94
CA ASN A 618 44.48 9.27 -2.99
C ASN A 618 42.97 9.23 -2.71
N GLU A 619 42.26 8.52 -3.55
CA GLU A 619 40.81 8.36 -3.44
C GLU A 619 40.48 7.18 -2.53
N VAL A 620 39.47 7.34 -1.67
CA VAL A 620 38.88 6.26 -0.87
C VAL A 620 37.41 6.14 -1.24
N HIS A 621 37.03 5.00 -1.78
CA HIS A 621 35.69 4.72 -2.24
C HIS A 621 35.01 3.67 -1.37
N ILE A 622 33.70 3.64 -1.41
CA ILE A 622 32.92 2.53 -0.86
C ILE A 622 33.20 1.29 -1.70
N ALA A 623 33.28 0.14 -1.06
CA ALA A 623 33.36 -1.14 -1.77
C ALA A 623 32.22 -1.28 -2.79
N GLY A 624 32.50 -1.83 -3.97
CA GLY A 624 31.57 -1.91 -5.08
C GLY A 624 31.64 -0.74 -6.09
N PHE A 625 32.35 0.36 -5.73
CA PHE A 625 32.62 1.44 -6.68
C PHE A 625 34.09 1.47 -7.09
N LEU A 626 34.33 1.86 -8.33
CA LEU A 626 35.68 2.01 -8.87
C LEU A 626 36.21 3.43 -8.65
N GLY A 627 37.51 3.55 -8.56
CA GLY A 627 38.20 4.83 -8.57
C GLY A 627 37.98 5.60 -9.86
N THR A 628 38.18 6.91 -9.79
CA THR A 628 38.12 7.75 -10.97
C THR A 628 39.40 7.57 -11.83
N GLU A 629 39.42 8.11 -13.04
CA GLU A 629 40.63 8.16 -13.87
C GLU A 629 41.81 8.91 -13.18
N GLN A 630 41.50 9.71 -12.17
CA GLN A 630 42.47 10.47 -11.41
C GLN A 630 42.95 9.74 -10.15
N ALA A 631 42.45 8.55 -9.85
CA ALA A 631 42.93 7.76 -8.73
C ALA A 631 44.42 7.46 -8.85
N ALA A 632 45.12 7.45 -7.71
CA ALA A 632 46.57 7.20 -7.65
C ALA A 632 46.95 5.84 -8.22
N THR A 633 46.07 4.86 -8.11
CA THR A 633 46.22 3.52 -8.68
C THR A 633 45.17 3.33 -9.77
N ALA A 634 45.54 2.74 -10.90
CA ALA A 634 44.59 2.38 -11.95
C ALA A 634 43.70 1.23 -11.43
N LEU A 635 42.52 1.58 -10.94
CA LEU A 635 41.62 0.64 -10.29
C LEU A 635 40.71 0.03 -11.34
N THR A 636 40.96 -1.22 -11.66
CA THR A 636 40.14 -2.02 -12.59
C THR A 636 39.16 -2.94 -11.89
N SER A 637 39.22 -3.02 -10.55
CA SER A 637 38.40 -3.87 -9.70
C SER A 637 38.12 -3.15 -8.38
N ASP A 638 36.98 -3.42 -7.76
CA ASP A 638 36.57 -2.96 -6.43
C ASP A 638 37.41 -3.56 -5.29
N GLU A 639 38.23 -4.57 -5.59
CA GLU A 639 39.15 -5.18 -4.61
C GLU A 639 40.11 -4.17 -3.97
N TYR A 640 40.39 -3.07 -4.66
CA TYR A 640 41.32 -2.04 -4.16
C TYR A 640 40.79 -1.27 -2.96
N TYR A 641 39.52 -1.29 -2.70
CA TYR A 641 38.91 -0.63 -1.54
C TYR A 641 38.55 -1.62 -0.46
N ARG A 642 39.24 -2.77 -0.43
CA ARG A 642 39.23 -3.77 0.64
C ARG A 642 40.62 -3.98 1.15
N TYR A 643 40.76 -4.03 2.47
CA TYR A 643 42.05 -4.30 3.10
C TYR A 643 42.57 -5.69 2.67
N LYS A 644 43.82 -5.75 2.25
CA LYS A 644 44.48 -7.02 1.90
C LYS A 644 45.56 -7.31 2.90
N TYR A 645 45.40 -8.38 3.65
CA TYR A 645 46.43 -8.87 4.54
C TYR A 645 47.70 -9.19 3.77
N ASN A 646 48.83 -8.78 4.34
CA ASN A 646 50.15 -9.09 3.81
C ASN A 646 51.12 -9.38 4.96
N GLU A 647 51.54 -10.63 5.08
CA GLU A 647 52.45 -11.11 6.09
C GLU A 647 53.83 -10.41 6.12
N ASN A 648 54.18 -9.72 5.03
CA ASN A 648 55.45 -9.00 4.90
C ASN A 648 55.35 -7.53 5.34
N ILE A 649 54.21 -7.09 5.82
CA ILE A 649 53.97 -5.73 6.31
C ILE A 649 53.80 -5.77 7.83
N ASP A 650 54.63 -5.03 8.56
CA ASP A 650 54.49 -4.86 10.00
C ASP A 650 53.09 -4.24 10.30
N ASN A 651 52.41 -4.78 11.33
CA ASN A 651 51.05 -4.41 11.73
C ASN A 651 49.94 -4.83 10.73
N SER A 652 50.24 -5.57 9.67
CA SER A 652 49.23 -6.24 8.90
C SER A 652 48.59 -7.37 9.69
N THR A 653 47.27 -7.45 9.72
CA THR A 653 46.58 -8.50 10.47
C THR A 653 45.55 -9.22 9.59
N GLU A 654 45.55 -10.54 9.67
CA GLU A 654 44.68 -11.43 8.97
C GLU A 654 43.20 -11.22 9.35
N GLU A 655 42.97 -10.79 10.59
CA GLU A 655 41.62 -10.52 11.12
C GLU A 655 40.82 -9.50 10.31
N PHE A 656 41.52 -8.52 9.71
CA PHE A 656 40.87 -7.44 8.93
C PHE A 656 40.93 -7.66 7.42
N ASN A 657 41.41 -8.83 6.97
CA ASN A 657 41.44 -9.10 5.54
C ASN A 657 40.03 -8.90 4.93
N ASN A 658 39.97 -8.25 3.76
CA ASN A 658 38.74 -7.86 3.07
C ASN A 658 37.87 -6.79 3.76
N MET A 659 38.29 -6.19 4.87
CA MET A 659 37.59 -5.04 5.44
C MET A 659 37.63 -3.83 4.48
N MET A 660 36.60 -2.99 4.55
CA MET A 660 36.42 -1.79 3.74
C MET A 660 37.00 -0.55 4.43
N TRP A 661 37.15 0.55 3.69
CA TRP A 661 37.46 1.90 4.22
C TRP A 661 36.32 2.89 4.06
N GLY A 662 35.17 2.44 3.59
CA GLY A 662 33.98 3.26 3.44
C GLY A 662 32.72 2.42 3.52
N LEU A 663 31.74 2.94 4.19
CA LEU A 663 30.40 2.38 4.34
C LEU A 663 29.34 3.38 3.96
N MET A 664 28.24 2.88 3.43
CA MET A 664 27.04 3.65 3.14
C MET A 664 25.84 2.96 3.78
N ILE A 665 25.13 3.66 4.68
CA ILE A 665 24.01 3.11 5.45
C ILE A 665 22.78 4.00 5.27
N PRO A 666 21.56 3.44 5.09
CA PRO A 666 20.35 4.26 4.94
C PRO A 666 20.11 5.16 6.16
N LYS A 667 19.93 6.47 5.93
CA LYS A 667 19.72 7.47 6.99
C LYS A 667 18.43 7.22 7.78
N SER A 668 17.40 6.67 7.15
CA SER A 668 16.14 6.35 7.79
C SER A 668 16.25 5.36 8.94
N SER A 669 17.31 4.52 8.94
CA SER A 669 17.54 3.48 9.94
C SER A 669 18.83 3.66 10.73
N PHE A 670 19.64 4.67 10.38
CA PHE A 670 20.97 4.87 10.97
C PHE A 670 21.24 6.35 11.22
N ASP A 671 21.53 6.69 12.48
CA ASP A 671 21.91 8.05 12.91
C ASP A 671 22.89 8.01 14.08
N SER A 672 23.82 7.07 14.03
CA SER A 672 24.87 6.92 15.03
C SER A 672 26.13 6.35 14.38
N TYR A 673 27.29 6.64 14.96
CA TYR A 673 28.58 6.14 14.50
C TYR A 673 29.50 5.93 15.69
N PRO A 674 30.56 5.07 15.57
CA PRO A 674 31.45 4.76 16.68
C PRO A 674 32.14 6.01 17.23
N ARG A 675 32.49 5.97 18.52
CA ARG A 675 33.32 6.99 19.13
C ARG A 675 34.76 6.82 18.71
N GLU A 676 35.51 7.91 18.78
CA GLU A 676 36.93 7.97 18.47
C GLU A 676 37.71 6.82 19.12
N GLY A 677 38.45 6.07 18.29
CA GLY A 677 39.24 4.92 18.68
C GLY A 677 38.43 3.68 19.09
N ILE A 678 37.13 3.65 18.85
CA ILE A 678 36.26 2.49 19.06
C ILE A 678 35.94 1.84 17.71
N SER A 679 36.43 0.63 17.49
CA SER A 679 36.18 -0.02 16.20
C SER A 679 34.70 -0.26 15.93
N ILE A 680 34.32 -0.27 14.67
CA ILE A 680 32.94 -0.57 14.24
C ILE A 680 32.49 -1.97 14.72
N MET A 681 33.41 -2.89 14.87
CA MET A 681 33.13 -4.25 15.33
C MET A 681 32.74 -4.30 16.82
N ASP A 682 33.34 -3.42 17.63
CA ASP A 682 32.99 -3.28 19.05
C ASP A 682 31.70 -2.48 19.22
N ALA A 683 31.55 -1.41 18.44
CA ALA A 683 30.40 -0.54 18.49
C ALA A 683 29.13 -1.24 17.94
N TYR A 684 29.29 -2.12 16.95
CA TYR A 684 28.22 -2.91 16.33
C TYR A 684 28.58 -4.40 16.31
N PRO A 685 28.33 -5.15 17.38
CA PRO A 685 28.78 -6.54 17.53
C PRO A 685 28.27 -7.51 16.44
N GLN A 686 27.21 -7.14 15.73
CA GLN A 686 26.65 -7.94 14.63
C GLN A 686 27.28 -7.63 13.27
N PHE A 687 28.11 -6.60 13.16
CA PHE A 687 28.77 -6.20 11.92
C PHE A 687 29.56 -7.36 11.30
N MET A 688 30.38 -8.06 12.07
CA MET A 688 31.18 -9.18 11.57
C MET A 688 30.33 -10.38 11.15
N ASN A 689 29.18 -10.62 11.80
CA ASN A 689 28.26 -11.69 11.39
C ASN A 689 27.66 -11.36 10.01
N TRP A 690 27.25 -10.13 9.81
CA TRP A 690 26.78 -9.64 8.51
C TRP A 690 27.87 -9.74 7.44
N ALA A 691 29.08 -9.26 7.72
CA ALA A 691 30.18 -9.27 6.76
C ALA A 691 30.58 -10.72 6.37
N LYS A 692 30.72 -11.63 7.34
CA LYS A 692 31.06 -13.04 7.11
C LYS A 692 29.99 -13.80 6.35
N SER A 693 28.72 -13.44 6.50
CA SER A 693 27.64 -14.03 5.70
C SER A 693 27.57 -13.50 4.25
N GLY A 694 28.47 -12.57 3.88
CA GLY A 694 28.40 -11.88 2.59
C GLY A 694 27.14 -11.00 2.46
N GLY A 695 26.71 -10.40 3.59
CA GLY A 695 25.57 -9.50 3.64
C GLY A 695 24.21 -10.20 3.54
N LYS A 696 24.13 -11.49 3.90
CA LYS A 696 22.88 -12.28 3.85
C LYS A 696 22.17 -12.34 5.20
N ASP A 697 22.93 -12.37 6.29
CA ASP A 697 22.41 -12.47 7.65
C ASP A 697 22.50 -11.12 8.35
N VAL A 698 21.62 -10.87 9.31
CA VAL A 698 21.59 -9.66 10.15
C VAL A 698 21.66 -8.37 9.31
N LEU A 699 20.77 -8.25 8.34
CA LEU A 699 20.72 -7.11 7.40
C LEU A 699 20.59 -5.75 8.11
N ASP A 700 20.04 -5.74 9.31
CA ASP A 700 19.81 -4.59 10.17
C ASP A 700 20.90 -4.39 11.26
N TRP A 701 22.09 -4.99 11.10
CA TRP A 701 23.19 -4.95 12.06
C TRP A 701 23.49 -3.53 12.58
N TYR A 702 23.31 -2.52 11.76
CA TYR A 702 23.57 -1.12 12.09
C TYR A 702 22.50 -0.50 13.02
N THR A 703 21.41 -1.21 13.31
CA THR A 703 20.42 -0.81 14.33
C THR A 703 20.73 -1.42 15.71
N LEU A 704 21.68 -2.36 15.77
CA LEU A 704 22.02 -3.17 16.94
C LEU A 704 23.32 -2.70 17.63
N GLY A 705 23.54 -1.39 17.67
CA GLY A 705 24.75 -0.81 18.25
C GLY A 705 24.75 -0.74 19.78
N VAL A 706 25.94 -0.68 20.37
CA VAL A 706 26.18 -0.51 21.81
C VAL A 706 26.18 1.00 22.13
N ASN A 707 25.12 1.50 22.74
CA ASN A 707 24.88 2.94 22.95
C ASN A 707 26.06 3.71 23.59
N ASP A 708 26.75 3.11 24.55
CA ASP A 708 27.87 3.75 25.25
C ASP A 708 29.12 3.91 24.37
N LEU A 709 29.20 3.15 23.27
CA LEU A 709 30.31 3.19 22.31
C LEU A 709 30.02 4.06 21.09
N LEU A 710 28.84 4.67 21.05
CA LEU A 710 28.36 5.43 19.88
C LEU A 710 28.21 6.92 20.20
N TYR A 711 28.40 7.75 19.16
CA TYR A 711 27.82 9.06 19.06
C TYR A 711 26.44 8.93 18.42
N GLN A 712 25.42 9.52 19.05
CA GLN A 712 24.03 9.38 18.62
C GLN A 712 23.43 10.73 18.26
N GLY A 713 22.79 10.80 17.12
CA GLY A 713 21.94 11.93 16.71
C GLY A 713 20.67 12.02 17.56
N ASP A 714 19.98 13.16 17.48
CA ASP A 714 18.78 13.41 18.27
C ASP A 714 17.63 12.43 17.95
N SER A 715 17.57 11.92 16.72
CA SER A 715 16.59 10.90 16.30
C SER A 715 16.78 9.51 16.93
N ALA A 716 17.96 9.22 17.49
CA ALA A 716 18.24 7.95 18.15
C ALA A 716 17.89 7.94 19.65
N LYS A 717 17.57 9.09 20.22
CA LYS A 717 17.24 9.24 21.65
C LYS A 717 15.77 9.01 21.97
N ASP A 718 14.90 9.00 20.94
CA ASP A 718 13.45 8.87 21.10
C ASP A 718 12.91 7.47 20.71
N LYS A 719 13.82 6.48 20.56
CA LYS A 719 13.44 5.08 20.27
C LYS A 719 13.50 4.19 21.48
#